data_6450a14c2bb2d2229e8b9eb3f666c409
#
_entry.id   6450a14c2bb2d2229e8b9eb3f666c409
#
_cell.length_a   1.000
_cell.length_b   1.000
_cell.length_c   1.000
_cell.angle_alpha   90.00
_cell.angle_beta   90.00
_cell.angle_gamma   90.00
#
_symmetry.space_group_name_H-M   'P 1'
#
loop_
_entity.id
_entity.type
_entity.pdbx_description
1 polymer ?
#
loop_
_entity_poly.entity_id
_entity_poly.type
_entity_poly.pdbx_seq_one_letter_code
_entity_poly.pdbx_strand_id
1 'polypeptide(L)'
;MAMAGLLGKELCRTVRHTFGQFTAIAAIVALGCGFFAGIQATTPDMNEMADQHYRETNLMDLQIRSTIGLDEQEVQAVEQLPDVKTVSAGYQVQCYLPQDVHSYSMSVSSMNMEQAADGAGINLPTLTAGTYPSISTECLMDANFAKRRGYQVGDTITLQAAEDTTLSDYLQEDTFTISGLTNWSMYISFERGTAQIGTGALDGYLLVDDSAFSMDVYTNLYVTLDSTADLAAQSDAYTTAANDAKAAIEREGTAILKQRVERETADAQAQLTEARSNLEAQQAEYAKNFAQLADAYGTEAASQQLSDAEQQLNDAEQQIQEQQTALDDFADSAKWYVQTREDNVGYSSFWENTERVQKVVAVFPVFFILIAALVCLTTMTRMVREQRVEMGTKKALGYGAFPIMAKFLLYAGIATLIGGITGLLIGFQVFPRILCNAYATMYYLQDIPCPFRWKSTLVCLGVGLLCTCLSSAIACRNALREQPAQLMRPKPPKSGKRILLERIPWLWNRIGFMGKLTLRNVFRYKSRFWMTAIGVGGCTALILAGFGLRYDITSIADLQYSEIMQYDLLAVYSDDAEQTRTEALSSWEENPHTMLLQCSEQAGEYDVTLMVTAEPEQLGNFITMRSRSDHTPYTLDDSGVILTEKLAKLLKVSAGDTLQLKDAKKPVRIAAVTENYAYHYIYMTENTYQNLYDTERAPNTMLVQLNNLDTADEHATALMQQDGMLTVQSLHRSGNVFSDLIDSMNLIVIVLIVCAGALAVVVLYNLSNINITERMRELATVKVLGFYDGESAAYIYRENFFSMTIGILMGLFGGVFLTRFVVSMAEVDVVMFARTIPLYAFVFAAGLTVLFTLLVNLILYPKVNRIDMASALKAIE
;
A
#
# COMPACT_ATOMS: atom_id res chain seq x y z
N MET A 1 40.19 29.89 27.61
CA MET A 1 40.83 29.41 26.37
C MET A 1 41.82 28.29 26.62
N ALA A 2 42.76 28.33 27.60
CA ALA A 2 43.75 27.28 27.87
C ALA A 2 43.12 25.92 28.22
N MET A 3 42.07 25.90 29.02
CA MET A 3 41.39 24.69 29.46
C MET A 3 40.66 23.96 28.29
N ALA A 4 40.08 24.69 27.33
CA ALA A 4 39.45 24.12 26.15
C ALA A 4 40.48 23.50 25.19
N GLY A 5 41.67 24.09 25.02
CA GLY A 5 42.73 23.53 24.21
C GLY A 5 43.34 22.24 24.80
N LEU A 6 43.43 22.14 26.13
CA LEU A 6 43.89 20.93 26.82
C LEU A 6 42.89 19.78 26.67
N LEU A 7 41.61 20.08 26.83
CA LEU A 7 40.52 19.10 26.68
C LEU A 7 40.45 18.57 25.22
N GLY A 8 40.68 19.42 24.21
CA GLY A 8 40.74 19.01 22.82
C GLY A 8 41.91 18.06 22.51
N LYS A 9 43.13 18.37 23.01
CA LYS A 9 44.30 17.48 22.86
C LYS A 9 44.11 16.15 23.55
N GLU A 10 43.52 16.16 24.76
CA GLU A 10 43.21 14.94 25.52
C GLU A 10 42.14 14.10 24.75
N LEU A 11 41.13 14.71 24.20
CA LEU A 11 40.09 14.05 23.42
C LEU A 11 40.67 13.38 22.15
N CYS A 12 41.48 14.09 21.37
CA CYS A 12 42.15 13.52 20.18
C CYS A 12 43.04 12.32 20.53
N ARG A 13 43.76 12.40 21.64
CA ARG A 13 44.56 11.28 22.12
C ARG A 13 43.71 10.10 22.54
N THR A 14 42.58 10.36 23.21
CA THR A 14 41.63 9.32 23.63
C THR A 14 41.02 8.64 22.41
N VAL A 15 40.51 9.41 21.40
CA VAL A 15 39.97 8.87 20.18
C VAL A 15 40.98 7.98 19.45
N ARG A 16 42.25 8.42 19.34
CA ARG A 16 43.30 7.62 18.71
C ARG A 16 43.60 6.30 19.44
N HIS A 17 43.56 6.31 20.77
CA HIS A 17 43.79 5.11 21.58
C HIS A 17 42.60 4.15 21.59
N THR A 18 41.37 4.67 21.47
CA THR A 18 40.12 3.91 21.48
C THR A 18 39.39 3.95 20.12
N PHE A 19 40.16 4.04 19.04
CA PHE A 19 39.62 4.23 17.68
C PHE A 19 38.53 3.21 17.30
N GLY A 20 38.74 1.92 17.63
CA GLY A 20 37.72 0.88 17.35
C GLY A 20 36.40 1.05 18.12
N GLN A 21 36.45 1.64 19.35
CA GLN A 21 35.24 1.93 20.11
C GLN A 21 34.53 3.17 19.58
N PHE A 22 35.28 4.19 19.17
CA PHE A 22 34.77 5.39 18.54
C PHE A 22 34.06 5.08 17.22
N THR A 23 34.73 4.30 16.37
CA THR A 23 34.15 3.87 15.07
C THR A 23 32.91 2.99 15.26
N ALA A 24 32.89 2.12 16.30
CA ALA A 24 31.70 1.30 16.57
C ALA A 24 30.49 2.16 16.98
N ILE A 25 30.67 3.18 17.83
CA ILE A 25 29.59 4.11 18.18
C ILE A 25 29.15 4.88 16.93
N ALA A 26 30.10 5.44 16.16
CA ALA A 26 29.81 6.18 14.94
C ALA A 26 29.07 5.32 13.89
N ALA A 27 29.49 4.06 13.69
CA ALA A 27 28.87 3.14 12.75
C ALA A 27 27.42 2.76 13.15
N ILE A 28 27.17 2.50 14.43
CA ILE A 28 25.81 2.20 14.92
C ILE A 28 24.90 3.41 14.77
N VAL A 29 25.40 4.61 15.10
CA VAL A 29 24.64 5.84 14.91
C VAL A 29 24.44 6.12 13.43
N ALA A 30 25.44 5.87 12.58
CA ALA A 30 25.32 6.03 11.13
C ALA A 30 24.24 5.12 10.55
N LEU A 31 24.23 3.85 10.92
CA LEU A 31 23.19 2.90 10.52
C LEU A 31 21.81 3.33 11.03
N GLY A 32 21.71 3.70 12.32
CA GLY A 32 20.44 4.11 12.90
C GLY A 32 19.88 5.40 12.28
N CYS A 33 20.70 6.44 12.16
CA CYS A 33 20.30 7.71 11.56
C CYS A 33 20.07 7.61 10.04
N GLY A 34 20.94 6.87 9.34
CA GLY A 34 20.82 6.68 7.89
C GLY A 34 19.55 5.90 7.53
N PHE A 35 19.32 4.81 8.21
CA PHE A 35 18.12 4.01 8.04
C PHE A 35 16.85 4.81 8.39
N PHE A 36 16.80 5.44 9.58
CA PHE A 36 15.66 6.25 10.00
C PHE A 36 15.33 7.36 8.99
N ALA A 37 16.31 8.21 8.71
CA ALA A 37 16.09 9.38 7.87
C ALA A 37 15.86 9.01 6.40
N GLY A 38 16.58 8.00 5.89
CA GLY A 38 16.47 7.59 4.50
C GLY A 38 15.12 6.97 4.17
N ILE A 39 14.65 6.05 5.01
CA ILE A 39 13.34 5.45 4.79
C ILE A 39 12.21 6.46 5.04
N GLN A 40 12.34 7.29 6.08
CA GLN A 40 11.34 8.33 6.35
C GLN A 40 11.30 9.42 5.27
N ALA A 41 12.37 9.61 4.51
CA ALA A 41 12.41 10.55 3.39
C ALA A 41 11.73 9.97 2.14
N THR A 42 11.63 8.67 1.98
CA THR A 42 11.12 8.02 0.77
C THR A 42 9.73 8.45 0.40
N THR A 43 8.76 8.35 1.33
CA THR A 43 7.36 8.77 1.07
C THR A 43 7.26 10.24 0.69
N PRO A 44 7.81 11.20 1.46
CA PRO A 44 7.81 12.60 1.03
C PRO A 44 8.53 12.86 -0.30
N ASP A 45 9.58 12.09 -0.64
CA ASP A 45 10.29 12.25 -1.91
C ASP A 45 9.45 11.72 -3.08
N MET A 46 8.74 10.59 -2.91
CA MET A 46 7.79 10.05 -3.88
C MET A 46 6.61 11.01 -4.10
N ASN A 47 6.07 11.53 -3.01
CA ASN A 47 4.95 12.47 -3.06
C ASN A 47 5.35 13.78 -3.78
N GLU A 48 6.53 14.33 -3.48
CA GLU A 48 7.06 15.54 -4.13
C GLU A 48 7.31 15.30 -5.63
N MET A 49 7.80 14.12 -6.00
CA MET A 49 7.98 13.72 -7.39
C MET A 49 6.62 13.64 -8.12
N ALA A 50 5.63 12.97 -7.52
CA ALA A 50 4.29 12.86 -8.12
C ALA A 50 3.60 14.23 -8.24
N ASP A 51 3.67 15.07 -7.20
CA ASP A 51 3.11 16.43 -7.21
C ASP A 51 3.79 17.31 -8.30
N GLN A 52 5.10 17.21 -8.43
CA GLN A 52 5.83 17.89 -9.49
C GLN A 52 5.40 17.39 -10.88
N HIS A 53 5.29 16.07 -11.07
CA HIS A 53 4.83 15.48 -12.31
C HIS A 53 3.42 15.95 -12.68
N TYR A 54 2.48 15.97 -11.73
CA TYR A 54 1.11 16.44 -11.96
C TYR A 54 1.04 17.93 -12.30
N ARG A 55 1.92 18.75 -11.70
CA ARG A 55 2.02 20.18 -12.06
C ARG A 55 2.63 20.40 -13.44
N GLU A 56 3.71 19.67 -13.78
CA GLU A 56 4.38 19.75 -15.08
C GLU A 56 3.48 19.28 -16.23
N THR A 57 2.64 18.30 -15.98
CA THR A 57 1.68 17.76 -16.96
C THR A 57 0.30 18.42 -16.88
N ASN A 58 0.13 19.40 -16.01
CA ASN A 58 -1.15 20.09 -15.77
C ASN A 58 -2.32 19.10 -15.63
N LEU A 59 -2.19 18.12 -14.70
CA LEU A 59 -3.22 17.12 -14.47
C LEU A 59 -4.53 17.80 -14.06
N MET A 60 -5.67 17.40 -14.66
CA MET A 60 -7.00 17.86 -14.29
C MET A 60 -7.26 17.80 -12.79
N ASP A 61 -8.08 18.70 -12.25
CA ASP A 61 -8.61 18.60 -10.90
C ASP A 61 -9.95 17.86 -10.86
N LEU A 62 -10.80 18.09 -11.89
CA LEU A 62 -12.09 17.45 -12.03
C LEU A 62 -12.27 16.92 -13.45
N GLN A 63 -13.04 15.84 -13.57
CA GLN A 63 -13.52 15.28 -14.83
C GLN A 63 -15.04 15.25 -14.79
N ILE A 64 -15.69 15.77 -15.85
CA ILE A 64 -17.14 15.74 -16.02
C ILE A 64 -17.46 14.80 -17.18
N ARG A 65 -18.40 13.91 -16.95
CA ARG A 65 -18.98 13.00 -17.95
C ARG A 65 -20.49 13.17 -17.96
N SER A 66 -21.09 12.98 -19.13
CA SER A 66 -22.55 13.01 -19.29
C SER A 66 -23.04 11.73 -19.97
N THR A 67 -24.19 11.23 -19.56
CA THR A 67 -24.85 10.07 -20.20
C THR A 67 -25.31 10.35 -21.61
N ILE A 68 -25.55 11.63 -21.93
CA ILE A 68 -26.00 12.09 -23.27
C ILE A 68 -24.87 12.80 -24.05
N GLY A 69 -23.61 12.70 -23.58
CA GLY A 69 -22.50 13.49 -24.09
C GLY A 69 -22.54 14.95 -23.64
N LEU A 70 -21.54 15.74 -24.03
CA LEU A 70 -21.36 17.15 -23.68
C LEU A 70 -21.27 17.97 -25.00
N ASP A 71 -21.99 19.07 -25.10
CA ASP A 71 -21.91 19.97 -26.26
C ASP A 71 -21.05 21.22 -25.97
N GLU A 72 -20.77 21.97 -27.01
CA GLU A 72 -19.97 23.19 -26.93
C GLU A 72 -20.57 24.26 -25.99
N GLN A 73 -21.91 24.31 -25.84
CA GLN A 73 -22.56 25.26 -24.94
C GLN A 73 -22.39 24.87 -23.49
N GLU A 74 -22.39 23.56 -23.19
CA GLU A 74 -22.10 23.05 -21.87
C GLU A 74 -20.63 23.31 -21.49
N VAL A 75 -19.69 23.13 -22.43
CA VAL A 75 -18.27 23.47 -22.26
C VAL A 75 -18.12 24.96 -21.88
N GLN A 76 -18.72 25.85 -22.65
CA GLN A 76 -18.69 27.30 -22.39
C GLN A 76 -19.38 27.68 -21.08
N ALA A 77 -20.43 26.98 -20.70
CA ALA A 77 -21.11 27.21 -19.42
C ALA A 77 -20.22 26.82 -18.23
N VAL A 78 -19.49 25.69 -18.33
CA VAL A 78 -18.54 25.27 -17.29
C VAL A 78 -17.35 26.22 -17.18
N GLU A 79 -16.83 26.73 -18.32
CA GLU A 79 -15.74 27.73 -18.32
C GLU A 79 -16.09 29.02 -17.56
N GLN A 80 -17.37 29.36 -17.51
CA GLN A 80 -17.84 30.58 -16.82
C GLN A 80 -18.12 30.37 -15.33
N LEU A 81 -18.00 29.15 -14.83
CA LEU A 81 -18.24 28.88 -13.41
C LEU A 81 -17.14 29.48 -12.52
N PRO A 82 -17.49 29.94 -11.33
CA PRO A 82 -16.50 30.40 -10.36
C PRO A 82 -15.48 29.31 -10.03
N ASP A 83 -14.22 29.71 -9.85
CA ASP A 83 -13.10 28.80 -9.52
C ASP A 83 -12.60 27.91 -10.66
N VAL A 84 -13.25 27.90 -11.81
CA VAL A 84 -12.78 27.20 -13.00
C VAL A 84 -11.68 28.03 -13.67
N LYS A 85 -10.49 27.45 -13.81
CA LYS A 85 -9.32 28.10 -14.41
C LYS A 85 -9.20 27.81 -15.89
N THR A 86 -9.27 26.52 -16.26
CA THR A 86 -9.16 26.08 -17.65
C THR A 86 -10.03 24.86 -17.84
N VAL A 87 -10.64 24.75 -19.00
CA VAL A 87 -11.45 23.61 -19.42
C VAL A 87 -10.88 23.04 -20.70
N SER A 88 -10.90 21.69 -20.85
CA SER A 88 -10.55 20.99 -22.08
C SER A 88 -11.57 19.89 -22.34
N ALA A 89 -12.29 20.02 -23.44
CA ALA A 89 -13.19 18.97 -23.89
C ALA A 89 -12.42 17.91 -24.68
N GLY A 90 -12.86 16.65 -24.60
CA GLY A 90 -12.20 15.55 -25.30
C GLY A 90 -13.12 14.37 -25.52
N TYR A 91 -12.70 13.52 -26.43
CA TYR A 91 -13.35 12.26 -26.74
C TYR A 91 -12.59 11.10 -26.11
N GLN A 92 -13.29 10.07 -25.68
CA GLN A 92 -12.71 8.84 -25.19
C GLN A 92 -13.62 7.68 -25.55
N VAL A 93 -13.06 6.69 -26.25
CA VAL A 93 -13.76 5.47 -26.64
C VAL A 93 -12.90 4.26 -26.30
N GLN A 94 -13.53 3.10 -26.16
CA GLN A 94 -12.83 1.83 -25.93
C GLN A 94 -12.93 1.00 -27.20
N CYS A 95 -11.80 0.50 -27.67
CA CYS A 95 -11.65 -0.29 -28.88
C CYS A 95 -10.77 -1.51 -28.63
N TYR A 96 -10.88 -2.52 -29.47
CA TYR A 96 -9.98 -3.65 -29.50
C TYR A 96 -8.75 -3.34 -30.36
N LEU A 97 -7.58 -3.77 -29.87
CA LEU A 97 -6.35 -3.85 -30.65
C LEU A 97 -5.98 -5.33 -30.83
N PRO A 98 -6.31 -5.94 -31.97
CA PRO A 98 -5.95 -7.33 -32.25
C PRO A 98 -4.45 -7.47 -32.48
N GLN A 99 -3.87 -8.52 -31.88
CA GLN A 99 -2.49 -8.94 -32.13
C GLN A 99 -2.43 -10.47 -32.04
N ASP A 100 -2.13 -11.13 -33.15
CA ASP A 100 -2.13 -12.61 -33.28
C ASP A 100 -3.48 -13.24 -32.88
N VAL A 101 -3.50 -13.99 -31.80
CA VAL A 101 -4.72 -14.64 -31.26
C VAL A 101 -5.37 -13.87 -30.11
N HIS A 102 -4.83 -12.74 -29.73
CA HIS A 102 -5.32 -11.93 -28.60
C HIS A 102 -5.88 -10.60 -29.10
N SER A 103 -6.91 -10.11 -28.43
CA SER A 103 -7.43 -8.76 -28.60
C SER A 103 -7.28 -8.00 -27.29
N TYR A 104 -6.63 -6.84 -27.35
CA TYR A 104 -6.37 -6.00 -26.17
C TYR A 104 -7.36 -4.86 -26.10
N SER A 105 -7.91 -4.61 -24.92
CA SER A 105 -8.82 -3.49 -24.68
C SER A 105 -8.02 -2.20 -24.52
N MET A 106 -8.20 -1.27 -25.46
CA MET A 106 -7.49 0.00 -25.50
C MET A 106 -8.45 1.16 -25.27
N SER A 107 -8.04 2.15 -24.49
CA SER A 107 -8.70 3.44 -24.40
C SER A 107 -8.10 4.36 -25.47
N VAL A 108 -8.88 4.79 -26.44
CA VAL A 108 -8.50 5.80 -27.43
C VAL A 108 -9.04 7.14 -26.96
N SER A 109 -8.15 8.07 -26.67
CA SER A 109 -8.51 9.39 -26.14
C SER A 109 -8.01 10.49 -27.06
N SER A 110 -8.81 11.51 -27.24
CA SER A 110 -8.47 12.69 -28.03
C SER A 110 -7.57 13.65 -27.24
N MET A 111 -6.76 14.40 -27.97
CA MET A 111 -5.95 15.49 -27.46
C MET A 111 -5.58 16.44 -28.59
N ASN A 112 -5.64 17.74 -28.33
CA ASN A 112 -5.09 18.72 -29.26
C ASN A 112 -3.57 18.59 -29.32
N MET A 113 -3.05 17.91 -30.34
CA MET A 113 -1.63 17.53 -30.41
C MET A 113 -0.71 18.73 -30.66
N GLU A 114 -1.19 19.78 -31.30
CA GLU A 114 -0.42 21.02 -31.53
C GLU A 114 -0.21 21.75 -30.19
N GLN A 115 -1.26 21.91 -29.39
CA GLN A 115 -1.16 22.51 -28.07
C GLN A 115 -0.32 21.66 -27.11
N ALA A 116 -0.47 20.33 -27.15
CA ALA A 116 0.32 19.43 -26.32
C ALA A 116 1.81 19.48 -26.65
N ALA A 117 2.17 19.59 -27.93
CA ALA A 117 3.55 19.75 -28.35
C ALA A 117 4.17 21.06 -27.89
N ASP A 118 3.39 22.12 -27.77
CA ASP A 118 3.82 23.42 -27.22
C ASP A 118 3.81 23.45 -25.68
N GLY A 119 3.43 22.35 -25.01
CA GLY A 119 3.31 22.27 -23.55
C GLY A 119 2.10 23.00 -22.99
N ALA A 120 1.09 23.26 -23.80
CA ALA A 120 -0.17 23.88 -23.40
C ALA A 120 -1.30 22.82 -23.35
N GLY A 121 -2.25 23.01 -22.44
CA GLY A 121 -3.39 22.09 -22.27
C GLY A 121 -3.46 21.44 -20.91
N ILE A 122 -4.41 20.54 -20.75
CA ILE A 122 -4.67 19.75 -19.55
C ILE A 122 -4.25 18.31 -19.82
N ASN A 123 -3.77 17.59 -18.81
CA ASN A 123 -3.38 16.18 -18.89
C ASN A 123 -2.27 15.91 -19.93
N LEU A 124 -1.24 16.73 -19.96
CA LEU A 124 -0.16 16.62 -20.96
C LEU A 124 0.58 15.28 -20.86
N PRO A 125 0.83 14.58 -21.99
CA PRO A 125 1.60 13.36 -22.01
C PRO A 125 3.11 13.65 -22.00
N THR A 126 3.88 12.72 -21.45
CA THR A 126 5.35 12.79 -21.43
C THR A 126 5.90 11.81 -22.46
N LEU A 127 6.51 12.31 -23.53
CA LEU A 127 7.13 11.47 -24.56
C LEU A 127 8.33 10.69 -24.01
N THR A 128 8.37 9.40 -24.28
CA THR A 128 9.52 8.53 -24.00
C THR A 128 10.33 8.22 -25.26
N ALA A 129 9.69 8.22 -26.42
CA ALA A 129 10.33 8.02 -27.72
C ALA A 129 9.45 8.63 -28.83
N GLY A 130 10.05 8.98 -29.98
CA GLY A 130 9.32 9.50 -31.13
C GLY A 130 8.97 10.97 -31.03
N THR A 131 7.88 11.36 -31.70
CA THR A 131 7.38 12.74 -31.79
C THR A 131 5.87 12.78 -31.61
N TYR A 132 5.32 13.95 -31.31
CA TYR A 132 3.87 14.14 -31.32
C TYR A 132 3.29 13.89 -32.70
N PRO A 133 2.05 13.33 -32.81
CA PRO A 133 1.30 13.22 -34.05
C PRO A 133 1.19 14.56 -34.80
N SER A 134 1.40 14.51 -36.10
CA SER A 134 1.29 15.67 -37.00
C SER A 134 0.07 15.59 -37.91
N ILE A 135 -0.56 14.42 -38.00
CA ILE A 135 -1.76 14.14 -38.79
C ILE A 135 -2.71 13.23 -37.98
N SER A 136 -3.98 13.23 -38.34
CA SER A 136 -5.04 12.48 -37.66
C SER A 136 -4.87 10.96 -37.67
N THR A 137 -4.07 10.42 -38.60
CA THR A 137 -3.75 8.97 -38.69
C THR A 137 -2.50 8.55 -37.92
N GLU A 138 -1.93 9.45 -37.15
CA GLU A 138 -0.81 9.14 -36.21
C GLU A 138 -1.33 9.10 -34.78
N CYS A 139 -0.68 8.29 -33.93
CA CYS A 139 -1.02 8.16 -32.53
C CYS A 139 0.21 8.11 -31.61
N LEU A 140 0.02 8.51 -30.35
CA LEU A 140 0.93 8.15 -29.26
C LEU A 140 0.41 6.88 -28.58
N MET A 141 1.29 5.92 -28.38
CA MET A 141 0.94 4.68 -27.69
C MET A 141 1.53 4.64 -26.27
N ASP A 142 0.82 4.01 -25.36
CA ASP A 142 1.29 3.68 -24.00
C ASP A 142 2.66 3.00 -24.06
N ALA A 143 3.68 3.63 -23.50
CA ALA A 143 5.07 3.14 -23.56
C ALA A 143 5.25 1.80 -22.83
N ASN A 144 4.51 1.55 -21.76
CA ASN A 144 4.55 0.28 -21.03
C ASN A 144 3.89 -0.84 -21.82
N PHE A 145 2.73 -0.58 -22.42
CA PHE A 145 2.04 -1.53 -23.29
C PHE A 145 2.91 -1.87 -24.51
N ALA A 146 3.44 -0.85 -25.22
CA ALA A 146 4.32 -1.02 -26.35
C ALA A 146 5.54 -1.91 -26.02
N LYS A 147 6.20 -1.63 -24.89
CA LYS A 147 7.34 -2.43 -24.42
C LYS A 147 6.98 -3.89 -24.15
N ARG A 148 5.82 -4.14 -23.52
CA ARG A 148 5.37 -5.51 -23.19
C ARG A 148 4.99 -6.31 -24.43
N ARG A 149 4.43 -5.65 -25.45
CA ARG A 149 3.89 -6.28 -26.66
C ARG A 149 4.81 -6.17 -27.87
N GLY A 150 5.93 -5.45 -27.76
CA GLY A 150 6.97 -5.35 -28.78
C GLY A 150 6.72 -4.28 -29.84
N TYR A 151 5.77 -3.36 -29.65
CA TYR A 151 5.51 -2.26 -30.57
C TYR A 151 6.64 -1.20 -30.54
N GLN A 152 6.89 -0.60 -31.69
CA GLN A 152 7.92 0.42 -31.89
C GLN A 152 7.34 1.63 -32.64
N VAL A 153 8.04 2.77 -32.53
CA VAL A 153 7.72 3.95 -33.32
C VAL A 153 7.88 3.63 -34.81
N GLY A 154 6.84 3.95 -35.59
CA GLY A 154 6.74 3.64 -37.02
C GLY A 154 5.88 2.40 -37.33
N ASP A 155 5.50 1.60 -36.34
CA ASP A 155 4.60 0.49 -36.55
C ASP A 155 3.17 0.99 -36.84
N THR A 156 2.43 0.20 -37.62
CA THR A 156 1.03 0.50 -37.93
C THR A 156 0.13 -0.46 -37.16
N ILE A 157 -0.94 0.06 -36.56
CA ILE A 157 -1.93 -0.69 -35.81
C ILE A 157 -3.32 -0.47 -36.41
N THR A 158 -4.16 -1.50 -36.35
CA THR A 158 -5.56 -1.41 -36.79
C THR A 158 -6.48 -1.73 -35.62
N LEU A 159 -7.41 -0.83 -35.35
CA LEU A 159 -8.38 -0.95 -34.24
C LEU A 159 -9.63 -1.64 -34.73
N GLN A 160 -10.36 -2.26 -33.81
CA GLN A 160 -11.66 -2.86 -34.06
C GLN A 160 -12.66 -2.34 -33.03
N ALA A 161 -13.90 -2.11 -33.47
CA ALA A 161 -15.00 -1.73 -32.59
C ALA A 161 -15.41 -2.89 -31.66
N ALA A 162 -16.15 -2.56 -30.59
CA ALA A 162 -16.94 -3.54 -29.85
C ALA A 162 -18.08 -4.11 -30.73
N GLU A 163 -18.57 -5.32 -30.40
CA GLU A 163 -19.42 -6.11 -31.34
C GLU A 163 -20.66 -5.40 -31.85
N ASP A 164 -21.36 -4.60 -31.10
CA ASP A 164 -22.63 -3.95 -31.52
C ASP A 164 -22.44 -2.53 -32.08
N THR A 165 -21.20 -2.11 -32.37
CA THR A 165 -20.90 -0.76 -32.84
C THR A 165 -19.99 -0.78 -34.05
N THR A 166 -20.05 0.26 -34.86
CA THR A 166 -19.13 0.46 -35.97
C THR A 166 -18.09 1.48 -35.60
N LEU A 167 -16.82 1.19 -35.87
CA LEU A 167 -15.72 2.09 -35.49
C LEU A 167 -15.85 3.48 -36.12
N SER A 168 -16.50 3.54 -37.35
CA SER A 168 -16.77 4.80 -38.05
C SER A 168 -17.76 5.73 -37.33
N ASP A 169 -18.52 5.23 -36.35
CA ASP A 169 -19.40 6.06 -35.53
C ASP A 169 -18.59 6.91 -34.52
N TYR A 170 -17.36 6.50 -34.26
CA TYR A 170 -16.48 7.13 -33.29
C TYR A 170 -15.20 7.72 -33.89
N LEU A 171 -14.55 7.03 -34.81
CA LEU A 171 -13.27 7.40 -35.43
C LEU A 171 -13.42 7.50 -36.97
N GLN A 172 -12.68 8.45 -37.54
CA GLN A 172 -12.65 8.64 -38.99
C GLN A 172 -11.87 7.54 -39.70
N GLU A 173 -10.85 6.99 -39.05
CA GLU A 173 -9.98 5.94 -39.59
C GLU A 173 -9.81 4.82 -38.52
N ASP A 174 -9.61 3.61 -39.00
CA ASP A 174 -9.38 2.44 -38.15
C ASP A 174 -7.88 2.11 -37.96
N THR A 175 -7.04 2.71 -38.78
CA THR A 175 -5.61 2.39 -38.86
C THR A 175 -4.74 3.60 -38.50
N PHE A 176 -3.85 3.41 -37.52
CA PHE A 176 -2.98 4.46 -37.01
C PHE A 176 -1.53 4.05 -37.07
N THR A 177 -0.62 5.02 -37.33
CA THR A 177 0.82 4.84 -37.24
C THR A 177 1.33 5.37 -35.90
N ILE A 178 2.10 4.59 -35.17
CA ILE A 178 2.70 5.00 -33.92
C ILE A 178 3.79 6.05 -34.19
N SER A 179 3.51 7.32 -33.95
CA SER A 179 4.47 8.43 -34.09
C SER A 179 5.34 8.58 -32.85
N GLY A 180 4.87 8.17 -31.69
CA GLY A 180 5.60 8.23 -30.45
C GLY A 180 5.08 7.30 -29.35
N LEU A 181 5.92 7.08 -28.35
CA LEU A 181 5.57 6.35 -27.13
C LEU A 181 5.52 7.33 -25.97
N THR A 182 4.52 7.19 -25.12
CA THR A 182 4.25 8.16 -24.07
C THR A 182 3.86 7.52 -22.73
N ASN A 183 4.14 8.25 -21.65
CA ASN A 183 3.50 8.05 -20.36
C ASN A 183 2.53 9.21 -20.12
N TRP A 184 1.31 8.89 -19.76
CA TRP A 184 0.25 9.87 -19.58
C TRP A 184 -0.13 10.00 -18.11
N SER A 185 -0.19 11.23 -17.61
CA SER A 185 -0.42 11.52 -16.19
C SER A 185 -1.77 11.00 -15.67
N MET A 186 -2.76 10.80 -16.55
CA MET A 186 -4.01 10.13 -16.23
C MET A 186 -3.83 8.67 -15.80
N TYR A 187 -2.73 8.04 -16.18
CA TYR A 187 -2.42 6.65 -15.92
C TYR A 187 -1.01 6.49 -15.33
N ILE A 188 -0.79 7.05 -14.13
CA ILE A 188 0.49 6.89 -13.41
C ILE A 188 0.76 5.42 -13.05
N SER A 189 -0.30 4.66 -12.73
CA SER A 189 -0.23 3.21 -12.51
C SER A 189 -0.19 2.47 -13.83
N PHE A 190 0.60 1.40 -13.92
CA PHE A 190 0.58 0.49 -15.07
C PHE A 190 -0.65 -0.43 -15.09
N GLU A 191 -1.40 -0.46 -14.00
CA GLU A 191 -2.77 -0.94 -13.93
C GLU A 191 -3.70 0.19 -14.40
N ARG A 192 -4.33 0.00 -15.59
CA ARG A 192 -5.03 1.07 -16.30
C ARG A 192 -6.49 1.24 -15.89
N GLY A 193 -7.00 0.34 -15.05
CA GLY A 193 -8.38 0.35 -14.57
C GLY A 193 -9.28 -0.61 -15.35
N THR A 194 -10.59 -0.36 -15.31
CA THR A 194 -11.62 -1.22 -15.90
C THR A 194 -11.95 -0.82 -17.32
N ALA A 195 -12.32 -1.80 -18.12
CA ALA A 195 -12.89 -1.62 -19.46
C ALA A 195 -14.31 -2.20 -19.51
N GLN A 196 -15.14 -1.66 -20.39
CA GLN A 196 -16.47 -2.19 -20.71
C GLN A 196 -16.44 -3.27 -21.80
N ILE A 197 -15.23 -3.60 -22.30
CA ILE A 197 -14.99 -4.56 -23.36
C ILE A 197 -13.89 -5.54 -22.96
N GLY A 198 -13.78 -6.62 -23.68
CA GLY A 198 -12.73 -7.63 -23.51
C GLY A 198 -12.85 -8.39 -22.19
N THR A 199 -11.80 -8.40 -21.41
CA THR A 199 -11.76 -9.09 -20.09
C THR A 199 -12.23 -8.21 -18.93
N GLY A 200 -12.86 -7.06 -19.21
CA GLY A 200 -13.24 -6.09 -18.17
C GLY A 200 -12.08 -5.26 -17.62
N ALA A 201 -10.87 -5.44 -18.13
CA ALA A 201 -9.69 -4.67 -17.73
C ALA A 201 -9.08 -3.93 -18.92
N LEU A 202 -8.65 -2.69 -18.70
CA LEU A 202 -7.97 -1.88 -19.71
C LEU A 202 -6.50 -2.30 -19.83
N ASP A 203 -6.07 -2.66 -21.03
CA ASP A 203 -4.70 -3.11 -21.29
C ASP A 203 -3.71 -1.98 -21.56
N GLY A 204 -4.17 -0.91 -22.21
CA GLY A 204 -3.37 0.26 -22.56
C GLY A 204 -4.20 1.42 -23.07
N TYR A 205 -3.53 2.48 -23.53
CA TYR A 205 -4.19 3.64 -24.13
C TYR A 205 -3.46 4.11 -25.38
N LEU A 206 -4.22 4.81 -26.21
CA LEU A 206 -3.76 5.56 -27.37
C LEU A 206 -4.21 7.01 -27.23
N LEU A 207 -3.34 7.95 -27.60
CA LEU A 207 -3.72 9.36 -27.75
C LEU A 207 -3.65 9.72 -29.22
N VAL A 208 -4.72 10.27 -29.73
CA VAL A 208 -4.87 10.71 -31.13
C VAL A 208 -5.30 12.18 -31.15
N ASP A 209 -5.10 12.84 -32.30
CA ASP A 209 -5.57 14.22 -32.47
C ASP A 209 -7.10 14.30 -32.44
N ASP A 210 -7.66 15.39 -31.90
CA ASP A 210 -9.11 15.60 -31.83
C ASP A 210 -9.79 15.39 -33.18
N SER A 211 -9.12 15.74 -34.29
CA SER A 211 -9.64 15.55 -35.68
C SER A 211 -9.75 14.10 -36.11
N ALA A 212 -9.25 13.13 -35.36
CA ALA A 212 -9.43 11.72 -35.66
C ALA A 212 -10.82 11.18 -35.26
N PHE A 213 -11.57 11.94 -34.45
CA PHE A 213 -12.92 11.55 -34.03
C PHE A 213 -14.01 12.07 -34.99
N SER A 214 -15.09 11.29 -35.12
CA SER A 214 -16.27 11.59 -35.92
C SER A 214 -17.51 11.97 -35.09
N MET A 215 -17.38 12.01 -33.77
CA MET A 215 -18.47 12.23 -32.83
C MET A 215 -18.87 13.71 -32.74
N ASP A 216 -20.17 13.97 -32.66
CA ASP A 216 -20.74 15.33 -32.55
C ASP A 216 -20.71 15.87 -31.09
N VAL A 217 -20.57 15.00 -30.10
CA VAL A 217 -20.57 15.34 -28.68
C VAL A 217 -19.32 14.83 -27.98
N TYR A 218 -18.77 15.62 -27.05
CA TYR A 218 -17.62 15.23 -26.23
C TYR A 218 -18.06 14.20 -25.19
N THR A 219 -17.16 13.28 -24.85
CA THR A 219 -17.37 12.27 -23.80
C THR A 219 -16.85 12.70 -22.46
N ASN A 220 -15.83 13.57 -22.42
CA ASN A 220 -15.17 14.04 -21.23
C ASN A 220 -14.93 15.54 -21.28
N LEU A 221 -15.03 16.17 -20.12
CA LEU A 221 -14.60 17.53 -19.90
C LEU A 221 -13.60 17.55 -18.74
N TYR A 222 -12.38 17.98 -18.98
CA TYR A 222 -11.34 18.10 -17.98
C TYR A 222 -11.26 19.54 -17.49
N VAL A 223 -11.21 19.72 -16.19
CA VAL A 223 -11.25 21.03 -15.53
C VAL A 223 -10.08 21.18 -14.59
N THR A 224 -9.40 22.32 -14.62
CA THR A 224 -8.47 22.76 -13.61
C THR A 224 -9.04 23.93 -12.81
N LEU A 225 -8.70 24.05 -11.53
CA LEU A 225 -9.27 25.02 -10.60
C LEU A 225 -8.23 26.06 -10.18
N ASP A 226 -8.69 27.28 -9.89
CA ASP A 226 -7.83 28.33 -9.33
C ASP A 226 -7.48 28.07 -7.86
N SER A 227 -8.44 27.56 -7.09
CA SER A 227 -8.29 27.28 -5.65
C SER A 227 -7.26 26.19 -5.34
N THR A 228 -6.99 25.26 -6.28
CA THR A 228 -6.06 24.15 -6.13
C THR A 228 -4.66 24.42 -6.64
N ALA A 229 -4.44 25.50 -7.43
CA ALA A 229 -3.23 25.73 -8.22
C ALA A 229 -1.92 25.73 -7.40
N ASP A 230 -1.94 26.28 -6.19
CA ASP A 230 -0.78 26.36 -5.29
C ASP A 230 -0.75 25.27 -4.21
N LEU A 231 -1.77 24.41 -4.16
CA LEU A 231 -1.88 23.34 -3.16
C LEU A 231 -1.12 22.09 -3.59
N ALA A 232 -0.54 21.38 -2.64
CA ALA A 232 0.05 20.07 -2.91
C ALA A 232 -1.08 19.06 -3.11
N ALA A 233 -0.98 18.24 -4.13
CA ALA A 233 -2.01 17.28 -4.55
C ALA A 233 -2.47 16.30 -3.46
N GLN A 234 -1.63 16.09 -2.43
CA GLN A 234 -1.88 15.18 -1.30
C GLN A 234 -2.35 15.90 -0.02
N SER A 235 -2.58 17.19 -0.06
CA SER A 235 -2.96 17.93 1.14
C SER A 235 -4.47 17.85 1.38
N ASP A 236 -4.88 17.79 2.67
CA ASP A 236 -6.29 17.91 3.06
C ASP A 236 -6.94 19.19 2.49
N ALA A 237 -6.12 20.25 2.31
CA ALA A 237 -6.57 21.49 1.72
C ALA A 237 -6.94 21.33 0.23
N TYR A 238 -6.14 20.56 -0.53
CA TYR A 238 -6.45 20.24 -1.92
C TYR A 238 -7.74 19.42 -2.03
N THR A 239 -7.83 18.32 -1.28
CA THR A 239 -9.02 17.45 -1.27
C THR A 239 -10.28 18.23 -0.89
N THR A 240 -10.20 19.12 0.12
CA THR A 240 -11.32 19.97 0.52
C THR A 240 -11.72 20.93 -0.61
N ALA A 241 -10.77 21.63 -1.22
CA ALA A 241 -11.04 22.58 -2.30
C ALA A 241 -11.64 21.88 -3.54
N ALA A 242 -11.09 20.73 -3.93
CA ALA A 242 -11.60 19.94 -5.06
C ALA A 242 -13.03 19.43 -4.80
N ASN A 243 -13.33 18.96 -3.59
CA ASN A 243 -14.68 18.48 -3.23
C ASN A 243 -15.70 19.63 -3.12
N ASP A 244 -15.29 20.81 -2.62
CA ASP A 244 -16.14 21.99 -2.59
C ASP A 244 -16.48 22.47 -4.02
N ALA A 245 -15.50 22.47 -4.92
CA ALA A 245 -15.67 22.79 -6.33
C ALA A 245 -16.55 21.75 -7.05
N LYS A 246 -16.32 20.43 -6.80
CA LYS A 246 -17.19 19.35 -7.29
C LYS A 246 -18.64 19.60 -6.91
N ALA A 247 -18.93 19.83 -5.64
CA ALA A 247 -20.29 20.07 -5.15
C ALA A 247 -20.92 21.37 -5.74
N ALA A 248 -20.12 22.38 -6.06
CA ALA A 248 -20.58 23.58 -6.73
C ALA A 248 -20.94 23.30 -8.20
N ILE A 249 -20.06 22.59 -8.92
CA ILE A 249 -20.27 22.20 -10.33
C ILE A 249 -21.48 21.24 -10.48
N GLU A 250 -21.65 20.29 -9.58
CA GLU A 250 -22.83 19.38 -9.59
C GLU A 250 -24.15 20.16 -9.42
N ARG A 251 -24.19 21.18 -8.57
CA ARG A 251 -25.39 22.02 -8.39
C ARG A 251 -25.70 22.86 -9.62
N GLU A 252 -24.72 23.55 -10.17
CA GLU A 252 -24.89 24.37 -11.37
C GLU A 252 -25.09 23.49 -12.61
N GLY A 253 -24.41 22.34 -12.66
CA GLY A 253 -24.52 21.34 -13.73
C GLY A 253 -25.92 20.80 -13.90
N THR A 254 -26.69 20.66 -12.83
CA THR A 254 -28.09 20.27 -12.91
C THR A 254 -28.94 21.29 -13.73
N ALA A 255 -28.65 22.59 -13.58
CA ALA A 255 -29.35 23.62 -14.36
C ALA A 255 -28.88 23.66 -15.82
N ILE A 256 -27.58 23.46 -16.06
CA ILE A 256 -26.99 23.42 -17.40
C ILE A 256 -27.55 22.21 -18.16
N LEU A 257 -27.53 21.02 -17.55
CA LEU A 257 -28.05 19.80 -18.13
C LEU A 257 -29.58 19.93 -18.47
N LYS A 258 -30.35 20.52 -17.56
CA LYS A 258 -31.77 20.78 -17.82
C LYS A 258 -31.97 21.64 -19.05
N GLN A 259 -31.19 22.70 -19.24
CA GLN A 259 -31.23 23.53 -20.44
C GLN A 259 -30.88 22.74 -21.71
N ARG A 260 -29.93 21.81 -21.63
CA ARG A 260 -29.56 20.89 -22.71
C ARG A 260 -30.74 20.01 -23.09
N VAL A 261 -31.35 19.33 -22.11
CA VAL A 261 -32.51 18.46 -22.31
C VAL A 261 -33.68 19.24 -22.91
N GLU A 262 -34.02 20.44 -22.37
CA GLU A 262 -35.07 21.30 -22.91
C GLU A 262 -34.81 21.68 -24.38
N ARG A 263 -33.57 21.96 -24.74
CA ARG A 263 -33.15 22.31 -26.09
C ARG A 263 -33.27 21.12 -27.05
N GLU A 264 -32.77 19.93 -26.66
CA GLU A 264 -32.80 18.72 -27.48
C GLU A 264 -34.24 18.18 -27.67
N THR A 265 -35.11 18.36 -26.69
CA THR A 265 -36.47 17.85 -26.72
C THR A 265 -37.48 18.88 -27.27
N ALA A 266 -37.09 20.13 -27.50
CA ALA A 266 -38.00 21.23 -27.86
C ALA A 266 -38.87 20.94 -29.11
N ASP A 267 -38.24 20.43 -30.17
CA ASP A 267 -38.92 20.12 -31.40
C ASP A 267 -39.90 18.93 -31.25
N ALA A 268 -39.46 17.90 -30.54
CA ALA A 268 -40.29 16.72 -30.23
C ALA A 268 -41.47 17.09 -29.32
N GLN A 269 -41.27 17.94 -28.31
CA GLN A 269 -42.32 18.48 -27.45
C GLN A 269 -43.34 19.31 -28.25
N ALA A 270 -42.87 20.12 -29.20
CA ALA A 270 -43.74 20.89 -30.09
C ALA A 270 -44.61 19.97 -30.98
N GLN A 271 -44.00 18.94 -31.57
CA GLN A 271 -44.71 17.95 -32.38
C GLN A 271 -45.75 17.17 -31.56
N LEU A 272 -45.36 16.78 -30.33
CA LEU A 272 -46.25 16.08 -29.40
C LEU A 272 -47.46 16.96 -29.01
N THR A 273 -47.22 18.25 -28.78
CA THR A 273 -48.27 19.21 -28.46
C THR A 273 -49.25 19.37 -29.63
N GLU A 274 -48.74 19.45 -30.86
CA GLU A 274 -49.56 19.51 -32.08
C GLU A 274 -50.37 18.20 -32.29
N ALA A 275 -49.71 17.04 -32.08
CA ALA A 275 -50.35 15.73 -32.18
C ALA A 275 -51.48 15.59 -31.14
N ARG A 276 -51.29 16.03 -29.89
CA ARG A 276 -52.36 16.07 -28.86
C ARG A 276 -53.52 16.96 -29.27
N SER A 277 -53.23 18.16 -29.76
CA SER A 277 -54.28 19.08 -30.21
C SER A 277 -55.08 18.49 -31.37
N ASN A 278 -54.42 17.82 -32.30
CA ASN A 278 -55.09 17.13 -33.42
C ASN A 278 -55.95 15.94 -32.92
N LEU A 279 -55.42 15.17 -31.97
CA LEU A 279 -56.18 14.06 -31.37
C LEU A 279 -57.41 14.56 -30.64
N GLU A 280 -57.31 15.61 -29.83
CA GLU A 280 -58.44 16.24 -29.14
C GLU A 280 -59.53 16.69 -30.12
N ALA A 281 -59.16 17.32 -31.25
CA ALA A 281 -60.07 17.72 -32.31
C ALA A 281 -60.80 16.51 -32.96
N GLN A 282 -60.05 15.43 -33.21
CA GLN A 282 -60.57 14.18 -33.77
C GLN A 282 -61.50 13.47 -32.78
N GLN A 283 -61.13 13.42 -31.49
CA GLN A 283 -62.02 12.89 -30.45
C GLN A 283 -63.32 13.67 -30.28
N ALA A 284 -63.27 15.01 -30.39
CA ALA A 284 -64.50 15.85 -30.38
C ALA A 284 -65.39 15.61 -31.60
N GLU A 285 -64.79 15.41 -32.77
CA GLU A 285 -65.54 15.06 -33.96
C GLU A 285 -66.14 13.66 -33.88
N TYR A 286 -65.39 12.68 -33.40
CA TYR A 286 -65.90 11.33 -33.14
C TYR A 286 -67.10 11.36 -32.17
N ALA A 287 -66.91 12.04 -31.02
CA ALA A 287 -68.01 12.16 -30.03
C ALA A 287 -69.28 12.79 -30.59
N LYS A 288 -69.19 13.82 -31.48
CA LYS A 288 -70.30 14.41 -32.16
C LYS A 288 -70.96 13.44 -33.15
N ASN A 289 -70.19 12.74 -33.94
CA ASN A 289 -70.67 11.76 -34.91
C ASN A 289 -71.29 10.55 -34.20
N PHE A 290 -70.72 10.08 -33.13
CA PHE A 290 -71.28 9.02 -32.28
C PHE A 290 -72.68 9.41 -31.72
N ALA A 291 -72.74 10.63 -31.14
CA ALA A 291 -73.99 11.12 -30.59
C ALA A 291 -75.10 11.19 -31.64
N GLN A 292 -74.78 11.64 -32.85
CA GLN A 292 -75.76 11.72 -34.00
C GLN A 292 -76.22 10.32 -34.44
N LEU A 293 -75.31 9.39 -34.57
CA LEU A 293 -75.61 8.01 -34.97
C LEU A 293 -76.35 7.24 -33.90
N ALA A 294 -76.04 7.45 -32.64
CA ALA A 294 -76.70 6.85 -31.51
C ALA A 294 -78.17 7.28 -31.37
N ASP A 295 -78.42 8.57 -31.61
CA ASP A 295 -79.80 9.08 -31.61
C ASP A 295 -80.60 8.51 -32.80
N ALA A 296 -80.00 8.26 -33.91
CA ALA A 296 -80.67 7.77 -35.11
C ALA A 296 -80.86 6.25 -35.15
N TYR A 297 -79.91 5.47 -34.70
CA TYR A 297 -79.80 4.00 -34.87
C TYR A 297 -79.60 3.19 -33.61
N GLY A 298 -79.41 3.86 -32.46
CA GLY A 298 -79.05 3.23 -31.19
C GLY A 298 -77.56 3.13 -31.01
N THR A 299 -77.07 3.02 -29.72
CA THR A 299 -75.65 3.06 -29.31
C THR A 299 -74.81 1.90 -29.84
N GLU A 300 -75.38 0.71 -29.98
CA GLU A 300 -74.74 -0.50 -30.44
C GLU A 300 -74.43 -0.43 -31.98
N ALA A 301 -75.32 0.13 -32.76
CA ALA A 301 -75.12 0.35 -34.18
C ALA A 301 -74.14 1.49 -34.48
N ALA A 302 -74.15 2.55 -33.66
CA ALA A 302 -73.20 3.65 -33.74
C ALA A 302 -71.81 3.18 -33.43
N SER A 303 -71.61 2.39 -32.39
CA SER A 303 -70.30 1.80 -32.03
C SER A 303 -69.73 0.87 -33.11
N GLN A 304 -70.63 0.05 -33.72
CA GLN A 304 -70.19 -0.86 -34.76
C GLN A 304 -69.76 -0.14 -36.07
N GLN A 305 -70.42 1.03 -36.35
CA GLN A 305 -70.19 1.83 -37.57
C GLN A 305 -68.92 2.74 -37.39
N LEU A 306 -68.58 3.08 -36.22
CA LEU A 306 -67.42 3.93 -35.89
C LEU A 306 -66.23 3.15 -35.24
N SER A 307 -66.28 1.82 -35.26
CA SER A 307 -65.24 0.99 -34.65
C SER A 307 -63.80 1.26 -35.18
N ASP A 308 -63.70 1.47 -36.51
CA ASP A 308 -62.42 1.78 -37.14
C ASP A 308 -61.90 3.17 -36.77
N ALA A 309 -62.77 4.14 -36.58
CA ALA A 309 -62.36 5.48 -36.10
C ALA A 309 -62.00 5.46 -34.61
N GLU A 310 -62.65 4.66 -33.78
CA GLU A 310 -62.33 4.45 -32.38
C GLU A 310 -60.97 3.78 -32.24
N GLN A 311 -60.69 2.78 -33.06
CA GLN A 311 -59.40 2.11 -33.10
C GLN A 311 -58.27 3.07 -33.50
N GLN A 312 -58.48 3.89 -34.54
CA GLN A 312 -57.50 4.89 -34.97
C GLN A 312 -57.19 5.93 -33.89
N LEU A 313 -58.23 6.36 -33.12
CA LEU A 313 -58.01 7.27 -31.99
C LEU A 313 -57.23 6.65 -30.84
N ASN A 314 -57.53 5.40 -30.52
CA ASN A 314 -56.79 4.65 -29.49
C ASN A 314 -55.33 4.41 -29.90
N ASP A 315 -55.10 4.04 -31.19
CA ASP A 315 -53.73 3.85 -31.72
C ASP A 315 -52.95 5.18 -31.68
N ALA A 316 -53.57 6.30 -32.03
CA ALA A 316 -52.96 7.62 -31.98
C ALA A 316 -52.65 8.06 -30.53
N GLU A 317 -53.58 7.78 -29.60
CA GLU A 317 -53.36 8.06 -28.18
C GLU A 317 -52.21 7.24 -27.61
N GLN A 318 -52.12 5.96 -27.97
CA GLN A 318 -51.02 5.10 -27.55
C GLN A 318 -49.70 5.60 -28.14
N GLN A 319 -49.61 5.96 -29.38
CA GLN A 319 -48.41 6.54 -30.01
C GLN A 319 -47.96 7.83 -29.31
N ILE A 320 -48.88 8.71 -28.98
CA ILE A 320 -48.57 9.93 -28.21
C ILE A 320 -48.05 9.61 -26.83
N GLN A 321 -48.65 8.61 -26.17
CA GLN A 321 -48.19 8.19 -24.85
C GLN A 321 -46.78 7.55 -24.90
N GLU A 322 -46.52 6.69 -25.88
CA GLU A 322 -45.20 6.10 -26.14
C GLU A 322 -44.13 7.17 -26.39
N GLN A 323 -44.43 8.17 -27.23
CA GLN A 323 -43.54 9.28 -27.48
C GLN A 323 -43.28 10.14 -26.23
N GLN A 324 -44.30 10.39 -25.42
CA GLN A 324 -44.14 11.14 -24.18
C GLN A 324 -43.26 10.37 -23.22
N THR A 325 -43.51 9.07 -23.06
CA THR A 325 -42.68 8.21 -22.18
C THR A 325 -41.25 8.21 -22.65
N ALA A 326 -40.98 8.09 -23.95
CA ALA A 326 -39.60 8.14 -24.47
C ALA A 326 -38.89 9.50 -24.21
N LEU A 327 -39.64 10.61 -24.24
CA LEU A 327 -39.10 11.92 -23.89
C LEU A 327 -38.80 12.07 -22.39
N ASP A 328 -39.70 11.56 -21.57
CA ASP A 328 -39.54 11.57 -20.11
C ASP A 328 -38.34 10.65 -19.70
N ASP A 329 -38.24 9.46 -20.30
CA ASP A 329 -37.13 8.53 -20.10
C ASP A 329 -35.77 9.14 -20.52
N PHE A 330 -35.75 9.86 -21.67
CA PHE A 330 -34.55 10.59 -22.10
C PHE A 330 -34.16 11.66 -21.08
N ALA A 331 -35.11 12.45 -20.58
CA ALA A 331 -34.86 13.50 -19.60
C ALA A 331 -34.36 12.92 -18.27
N ASP A 332 -34.93 11.79 -17.83
CA ASP A 332 -34.55 11.13 -16.57
C ASP A 332 -33.19 10.40 -16.68
N SER A 333 -32.84 9.93 -17.90
CA SER A 333 -31.55 9.29 -18.18
C SER A 333 -30.38 10.27 -18.20
N ALA A 334 -30.66 11.57 -18.49
CA ALA A 334 -29.64 12.60 -18.60
C ALA A 334 -29.01 12.92 -17.22
N LYS A 335 -27.74 12.61 -17.02
CA LYS A 335 -27.01 12.83 -15.77
C LYS A 335 -25.57 13.24 -16.04
N TRP A 336 -25.07 14.16 -15.19
CA TRP A 336 -23.65 14.44 -15.08
C TRP A 336 -23.00 13.67 -13.95
N TYR A 337 -21.79 13.20 -14.17
CA TYR A 337 -20.91 12.61 -13.19
C TYR A 337 -19.66 13.47 -13.07
N VAL A 338 -19.48 14.12 -11.95
CA VAL A 338 -18.29 14.92 -11.66
C VAL A 338 -17.36 14.09 -10.78
N GLN A 339 -16.18 13.82 -11.29
CA GLN A 339 -15.15 12.99 -10.66
C GLN A 339 -13.94 13.86 -10.28
N THR A 340 -13.33 13.57 -9.15
CA THR A 340 -12.07 14.16 -8.69
C THR A 340 -10.88 13.29 -9.12
N ARG A 341 -9.66 13.72 -8.84
CA ARG A 341 -8.48 12.86 -9.02
C ARG A 341 -8.55 11.58 -8.18
N GLU A 342 -9.22 11.60 -7.02
CA GLU A 342 -9.35 10.44 -6.13
C GLU A 342 -10.19 9.32 -6.74
N ASP A 343 -11.09 9.66 -7.65
CA ASP A 343 -11.88 8.68 -8.41
C ASP A 343 -11.04 7.95 -9.49
N ASN A 344 -9.83 8.46 -9.78
CA ASN A 344 -8.88 7.78 -10.66
C ASN A 344 -8.09 6.71 -9.90
N VAL A 345 -8.28 5.43 -10.29
CA VAL A 345 -7.67 4.28 -9.62
C VAL A 345 -6.13 4.37 -9.56
N GLY A 346 -5.49 4.87 -10.61
CA GLY A 346 -4.03 5.03 -10.65
C GLY A 346 -3.54 6.06 -9.64
N TYR A 347 -4.26 7.16 -9.50
CA TYR A 347 -3.96 8.23 -8.56
C TYR A 347 -4.18 7.76 -7.11
N SER A 348 -5.36 7.24 -6.79
CA SER A 348 -5.70 6.80 -5.43
C SER A 348 -4.81 5.66 -4.95
N SER A 349 -4.54 4.65 -5.78
CA SER A 349 -3.66 3.53 -5.44
C SER A 349 -2.21 3.97 -5.16
N PHE A 350 -1.70 4.97 -5.90
CA PHE A 350 -0.36 5.51 -5.64
C PHE A 350 -0.25 6.12 -4.23
N TRP A 351 -1.22 6.96 -3.85
CA TRP A 351 -1.23 7.59 -2.53
C TRP A 351 -1.43 6.59 -1.40
N GLU A 352 -2.35 5.66 -1.54
CA GLU A 352 -2.53 4.59 -0.56
C GLU A 352 -1.26 3.76 -0.36
N ASN A 353 -0.56 3.42 -1.43
CA ASN A 353 0.68 2.66 -1.34
C ASN A 353 1.80 3.45 -0.66
N THR A 354 1.93 4.75 -0.94
CA THR A 354 2.93 5.59 -0.26
C THR A 354 2.62 5.75 1.24
N GLU A 355 1.34 5.84 1.62
CA GLU A 355 0.92 5.87 3.02
C GLU A 355 1.18 4.54 3.75
N ARG A 356 0.90 3.41 3.08
CA ARG A 356 1.23 2.05 3.60
C ARG A 356 2.72 1.93 3.92
N VAL A 357 3.59 2.37 2.99
CA VAL A 357 5.05 2.40 3.22
C VAL A 357 5.39 3.20 4.46
N GLN A 358 4.82 4.38 4.62
CA GLN A 358 5.07 5.26 5.76
C GLN A 358 4.69 4.59 7.10
N LYS A 359 3.55 3.94 7.17
CA LYS A 359 3.08 3.23 8.38
C LYS A 359 4.01 2.07 8.76
N VAL A 360 4.39 1.23 7.80
CA VAL A 360 5.33 0.11 8.01
C VAL A 360 6.68 0.61 8.52
N VAL A 361 7.17 1.66 7.92
CA VAL A 361 8.52 2.21 8.16
C VAL A 361 8.63 2.94 9.49
N ALA A 362 7.57 3.54 10.00
CA ALA A 362 7.61 4.36 11.22
C ALA A 362 8.04 3.58 12.48
N VAL A 363 7.80 2.30 12.55
CA VAL A 363 8.02 1.46 13.74
C VAL A 363 9.48 1.04 13.92
N PHE A 364 10.15 0.62 12.86
CA PHE A 364 11.49 0.04 12.91
C PHE A 364 12.58 0.97 13.47
N PRO A 365 12.60 2.27 13.14
CA PRO A 365 13.62 3.19 13.64
C PRO A 365 13.70 3.29 15.16
N VAL A 366 12.58 3.14 15.84
CA VAL A 366 12.55 3.16 17.32
C VAL A 366 13.40 2.05 17.90
N PHE A 367 13.32 0.85 17.34
CA PHE A 367 14.13 -0.29 17.78
C PHE A 367 15.60 -0.12 17.43
N PHE A 368 15.93 0.45 16.27
CA PHE A 368 17.31 0.78 15.92
C PHE A 368 17.93 1.77 16.91
N ILE A 369 17.19 2.82 17.28
CA ILE A 369 17.62 3.82 18.26
C ILE A 369 17.80 3.19 19.64
N LEU A 370 16.88 2.33 20.07
CA LEU A 370 16.99 1.62 21.36
C LEU A 370 18.22 0.73 21.42
N ILE A 371 18.52 -0.01 20.36
CA ILE A 371 19.72 -0.85 20.27
C ILE A 371 20.98 0.03 20.26
N ALA A 372 20.97 1.13 19.49
CA ALA A 372 22.08 2.08 19.47
C ALA A 372 22.35 2.68 20.85
N ALA A 373 21.30 3.07 21.57
CA ALA A 373 21.40 3.59 22.94
C ALA A 373 21.98 2.54 23.91
N LEU A 374 21.53 1.28 23.82
CA LEU A 374 22.04 0.17 24.62
C LEU A 374 23.55 -0.05 24.37
N VAL A 375 23.95 -0.09 23.10
CA VAL A 375 25.36 -0.29 22.75
C VAL A 375 26.21 0.91 23.15
N CYS A 376 25.71 2.13 22.98
CA CYS A 376 26.40 3.32 23.47
C CYS A 376 26.57 3.29 24.98
N LEU A 377 25.52 2.99 25.76
CA LEU A 377 25.58 2.85 27.20
C LEU A 377 26.63 1.82 27.66
N THR A 378 26.66 0.68 26.96
CA THR A 378 27.63 -0.38 27.28
C THR A 378 29.07 0.03 27.00
N THR A 379 29.32 0.66 25.85
CA THR A 379 30.63 1.14 25.43
C THR A 379 31.12 2.26 26.34
N MET A 380 30.24 3.23 26.66
CA MET A 380 30.59 4.34 27.58
C MET A 380 30.81 3.89 29.02
N THR A 381 29.97 2.95 29.51
CA THR A 381 30.17 2.36 30.85
C THR A 381 31.53 1.67 30.98
N ARG A 382 31.98 1.03 29.90
CA ARG A 382 33.30 0.41 29.84
C ARG A 382 34.41 1.46 29.80
N MET A 383 34.34 2.45 28.90
CA MET A 383 35.33 3.51 28.78
C MET A 383 35.52 4.25 30.11
N VAL A 384 34.43 4.54 30.81
CA VAL A 384 34.44 5.13 32.15
C VAL A 384 35.16 4.22 33.16
N ARG A 385 34.97 2.90 33.09
CA ARG A 385 35.69 1.93 33.96
C ARG A 385 37.17 1.86 33.66
N GLU A 386 37.58 1.86 32.39
CA GLU A 386 39.01 1.86 31.97
C GLU A 386 39.73 3.14 32.42
N GLN A 387 39.06 4.29 32.37
CA GLN A 387 39.64 5.59 32.77
C GLN A 387 39.34 5.98 34.23
N ARG A 388 38.94 5.03 35.06
CA ARG A 388 38.52 5.27 36.45
C ARG A 388 39.60 5.93 37.31
N VAL A 389 40.87 5.50 37.17
CA VAL A 389 42.01 6.07 37.89
C VAL A 389 42.22 7.53 37.52
N GLU A 390 42.20 7.85 36.23
CA GLU A 390 42.30 9.21 35.73
C GLU A 390 41.17 10.10 36.27
N MET A 391 39.91 9.61 36.27
CA MET A 391 38.78 10.31 36.86
C MET A 391 38.95 10.54 38.36
N GLY A 392 39.49 9.54 39.09
CA GLY A 392 39.79 9.63 40.53
C GLY A 392 40.86 10.67 40.81
N THR A 393 41.92 10.71 40.04
CA THR A 393 43.00 11.71 40.13
C THR A 393 42.49 13.13 39.89
N LYS A 394 41.70 13.34 38.82
CA LYS A 394 41.11 14.64 38.54
C LYS A 394 40.17 15.09 39.69
N LYS A 395 39.37 14.18 40.24
CA LYS A 395 38.49 14.45 41.38
C LYS A 395 39.27 14.75 42.65
N ALA A 396 40.40 14.07 42.90
CA ALA A 396 41.29 14.36 44.03
C ALA A 396 41.99 15.71 43.91
N LEU A 397 42.25 16.18 42.66
CA LEU A 397 42.79 17.52 42.37
C LEU A 397 41.74 18.63 42.44
N GLY A 398 40.49 18.33 42.86
CA GLY A 398 39.46 19.32 43.05
C GLY A 398 38.60 19.63 41.82
N TYR A 399 38.72 18.88 40.71
CA TYR A 399 37.86 19.07 39.56
C TYR A 399 36.39 18.65 39.87
N GLY A 400 35.44 19.49 39.52
CA GLY A 400 34.03 19.18 39.65
C GLY A 400 33.58 18.02 38.78
N ALA A 401 32.42 17.47 39.05
CA ALA A 401 31.86 16.35 38.27
C ALA A 401 31.62 16.68 36.78
N PHE A 402 31.14 17.90 36.46
CA PHE A 402 30.82 18.34 35.11
C PHE A 402 32.09 18.40 34.19
N PRO A 403 33.20 19.04 34.55
CA PRO A 403 34.41 19.05 33.73
C PRO A 403 34.97 17.65 33.46
N ILE A 404 34.87 16.71 34.41
CA ILE A 404 35.32 15.32 34.23
C ILE A 404 34.37 14.61 33.24
N MET A 405 33.06 14.83 33.36
CA MET A 405 32.03 14.24 32.51
C MET A 405 32.08 14.79 31.08
N ALA A 406 32.44 16.08 30.93
CA ALA A 406 32.48 16.77 29.64
C ALA A 406 33.34 16.06 28.57
N LYS A 407 34.47 15.46 28.95
CA LYS A 407 35.32 14.66 28.08
C LYS A 407 34.53 13.52 27.44
N PHE A 408 33.75 12.80 28.23
CA PHE A 408 33.00 11.62 27.80
C PHE A 408 31.77 12.04 26.96
N LEU A 409 31.12 13.16 27.34
CA LEU A 409 30.03 13.71 26.58
C LEU A 409 30.49 14.21 25.19
N LEU A 410 31.62 14.90 25.13
CA LEU A 410 32.21 15.34 23.86
C LEU A 410 32.65 14.16 23.00
N TYR A 411 33.22 13.10 23.60
CA TYR A 411 33.59 11.89 22.86
C TYR A 411 32.37 11.24 22.22
N ALA A 412 31.30 11.01 22.99
CA ALA A 412 30.07 10.42 22.50
C ALA A 412 29.37 11.35 21.49
N GLY A 413 29.32 12.66 21.74
CA GLY A 413 28.72 13.65 20.87
C GLY A 413 29.42 13.76 19.51
N ILE A 414 30.74 13.80 19.47
CA ILE A 414 31.52 13.85 18.21
C ILE A 414 31.35 12.54 17.43
N ALA A 415 31.38 11.38 18.08
CA ALA A 415 31.13 10.09 17.43
C ALA A 415 29.72 10.07 16.80
N THR A 416 28.72 10.62 17.53
CA THR A 416 27.34 10.73 17.05
C THR A 416 27.20 11.72 15.88
N LEU A 417 27.85 12.86 15.94
CA LEU A 417 27.82 13.84 14.85
C LEU A 417 28.43 13.28 13.57
N ILE A 418 29.63 12.68 13.67
CA ILE A 418 30.31 12.08 12.53
C ILE A 418 29.47 10.91 11.98
N GLY A 419 29.04 9.99 12.84
CA GLY A 419 28.19 8.86 12.43
C GLY A 419 26.86 9.34 11.88
N GLY A 420 26.17 10.25 12.55
CA GLY A 420 24.89 10.78 12.11
C GLY A 420 24.97 11.49 10.76
N ILE A 421 25.94 12.39 10.55
CA ILE A 421 26.11 13.09 9.27
C ILE A 421 26.42 12.10 8.14
N THR A 422 27.36 11.17 8.36
CA THR A 422 27.68 10.17 7.32
C THR A 422 26.51 9.24 7.03
N GLY A 423 25.77 8.82 8.07
CA GLY A 423 24.58 8.01 7.93
C GLY A 423 23.47 8.72 7.18
N LEU A 424 23.21 9.98 7.49
CA LEU A 424 22.20 10.81 6.80
C LEU A 424 22.52 11.03 5.33
N LEU A 425 23.79 11.35 5.01
CA LEU A 425 24.22 11.54 3.62
C LEU A 425 24.03 10.27 2.77
N ILE A 426 24.36 9.10 3.36
CA ILE A 426 24.14 7.81 2.69
C ILE A 426 22.65 7.49 2.65
N GLY A 427 21.95 7.67 3.77
CA GLY A 427 20.54 7.32 3.92
C GLY A 427 19.61 8.02 2.93
N PHE A 428 19.74 9.35 2.81
CA PHE A 428 18.94 10.14 1.86
C PHE A 428 19.20 9.83 0.39
N GLN A 429 20.35 9.23 0.05
CA GLN A 429 20.66 8.89 -1.33
C GLN A 429 20.35 7.43 -1.68
N VAL A 430 20.49 6.52 -0.73
CA VAL A 430 20.39 5.07 -0.98
C VAL A 430 18.97 4.58 -0.84
N PHE A 431 18.30 4.87 0.28
CA PHE A 431 16.98 4.28 0.57
C PHE A 431 15.86 4.76 -0.35
N PRO A 432 15.68 6.07 -0.60
CA PRO A 432 14.63 6.50 -1.52
C PRO A 432 14.80 5.89 -2.91
N ARG A 433 16.02 5.86 -3.47
CA ARG A 433 16.28 5.28 -4.80
C ARG A 433 15.98 3.78 -4.86
N ILE A 434 16.37 3.01 -3.84
CA ILE A 434 16.09 1.57 -3.83
C ILE A 434 14.59 1.32 -3.78
N LEU A 435 13.86 2.05 -2.90
CA LEU A 435 12.43 1.87 -2.79
C LEU A 435 11.69 2.32 -4.06
N CYS A 436 12.08 3.45 -4.61
CA CYS A 436 11.46 3.94 -5.84
C CYS A 436 11.67 3.01 -7.03
N ASN A 437 12.86 2.42 -7.16
CA ASN A 437 13.09 1.39 -8.18
C ASN A 437 12.19 0.16 -8.00
N ALA A 438 11.78 -0.16 -6.77
CA ALA A 438 10.79 -1.20 -6.53
C ALA A 438 9.41 -0.81 -7.07
N TYR A 439 8.99 0.41 -6.80
CA TYR A 439 7.70 0.91 -7.25
C TYR A 439 7.66 1.25 -8.76
N ALA A 440 8.82 1.41 -9.40
CA ALA A 440 8.91 1.62 -10.85
C ALA A 440 8.42 0.44 -11.71
N THR A 441 8.18 -0.72 -11.10
CA THR A 441 7.50 -1.86 -11.77
C THR A 441 5.99 -1.70 -11.86
N MET A 442 5.41 -0.84 -11.01
CA MET A 442 3.95 -0.65 -10.89
C MET A 442 3.50 0.73 -11.36
N TYR A 443 4.36 1.73 -11.19
CA TYR A 443 4.04 3.13 -11.47
C TYR A 443 5.08 3.73 -12.39
N TYR A 444 4.63 4.66 -13.22
CA TYR A 444 5.54 5.55 -13.92
C TYR A 444 6.12 6.55 -12.90
N LEU A 445 7.38 6.34 -12.55
CA LEU A 445 8.11 7.22 -11.64
C LEU A 445 9.25 7.89 -12.40
N GLN A 446 9.31 9.20 -12.31
CA GLN A 446 10.46 9.99 -12.78
C GLN A 446 11.65 9.84 -11.83
N ASP A 447 12.82 10.39 -12.22
CA ASP A 447 13.98 10.42 -11.33
C ASP A 447 13.67 11.18 -10.05
N ILE A 448 13.89 10.53 -8.91
CA ILE A 448 13.58 11.12 -7.61
C ILE A 448 14.66 12.11 -7.20
N PRO A 449 14.29 13.34 -6.85
CA PRO A 449 15.24 14.40 -6.54
C PRO A 449 16.07 14.17 -5.27
N CYS A 450 15.68 13.25 -4.37
CA CYS A 450 16.35 12.94 -3.10
C CYS A 450 16.93 14.18 -2.38
N PRO A 451 16.14 15.20 -2.05
CA PRO A 451 16.63 16.43 -1.46
C PRO A 451 17.13 16.21 -0.04
N PHE A 452 18.05 17.05 0.40
CA PHE A 452 18.52 17.03 1.78
C PHE A 452 17.48 17.68 2.71
N ARG A 453 16.83 16.85 3.56
CA ARG A 453 15.71 17.29 4.44
C ARG A 453 16.22 17.77 5.79
N TRP A 454 16.33 19.08 5.96
CA TRP A 454 16.84 19.69 7.21
C TRP A 454 16.02 19.36 8.46
N LYS A 455 14.69 19.31 8.36
CA LYS A 455 13.81 19.00 9.50
C LYS A 455 14.10 17.58 10.02
N SER A 456 14.09 16.59 9.16
CA SER A 456 14.39 15.19 9.50
C SER A 456 15.83 15.03 10.01
N THR A 457 16.78 15.76 9.42
CA THR A 457 18.19 15.79 9.85
C THR A 457 18.33 16.29 11.29
N LEU A 458 17.71 17.40 11.64
CA LEU A 458 17.76 17.99 12.99
C LEU A 458 17.11 17.05 14.04
N VAL A 459 15.96 16.47 13.71
CA VAL A 459 15.28 15.51 14.60
C VAL A 459 16.16 14.29 14.82
N CYS A 460 16.70 13.70 13.76
CA CYS A 460 17.52 12.50 13.83
C CYS A 460 18.82 12.72 14.62
N LEU A 461 19.55 13.79 14.31
CA LEU A 461 20.76 14.15 15.05
C LEU A 461 20.45 14.52 16.51
N GLY A 462 19.35 15.21 16.76
CA GLY A 462 18.89 15.58 18.11
C GLY A 462 18.60 14.36 18.97
N VAL A 463 17.83 13.39 18.43
CA VAL A 463 17.52 12.14 19.11
C VAL A 463 18.81 11.31 19.33
N GLY A 464 19.66 11.19 18.30
CA GLY A 464 20.95 10.49 18.40
C GLY A 464 21.85 11.09 19.45
N LEU A 465 22.02 12.42 19.47
CA LEU A 465 22.80 13.12 20.49
C LEU A 465 22.21 12.94 21.90
N LEU A 466 20.90 13.06 22.03
CA LEU A 466 20.21 12.86 23.31
C LEU A 466 20.46 11.45 23.85
N CYS A 467 20.26 10.43 23.04
CA CYS A 467 20.47 9.03 23.43
C CYS A 467 21.91 8.75 23.83
N THR A 468 22.89 9.19 23.05
CA THR A 468 24.31 8.90 23.29
C THR A 468 24.88 9.73 24.45
N CYS A 469 24.52 11.02 24.53
CA CYS A 469 24.95 11.89 25.65
C CYS A 469 24.29 11.46 26.98
N LEU A 470 23.00 11.11 26.96
CA LEU A 470 22.32 10.61 28.16
C LEU A 470 22.92 9.29 28.64
N SER A 471 23.21 8.36 27.75
CA SER A 471 23.90 7.10 28.05
C SER A 471 25.29 7.35 28.67
N SER A 472 26.05 8.28 28.09
CA SER A 472 27.36 8.70 28.61
C SER A 472 27.25 9.37 29.98
N ALA A 473 26.29 10.25 30.19
CA ALA A 473 26.03 10.93 31.45
C ALA A 473 25.67 9.94 32.57
N ILE A 474 24.79 8.97 32.28
CA ILE A 474 24.39 7.92 33.22
C ILE A 474 25.62 7.08 33.63
N ALA A 475 26.45 6.67 32.67
CA ALA A 475 27.68 5.90 32.93
C ALA A 475 28.65 6.68 33.83
N CYS A 476 28.91 7.95 33.50
CA CYS A 476 29.82 8.82 34.28
C CYS A 476 29.28 9.13 35.68
N ARG A 477 27.96 9.48 35.79
CA ARG A 477 27.36 9.79 37.09
C ARG A 477 27.48 8.65 38.07
N ASN A 478 27.27 7.41 37.59
CA ASN A 478 27.40 6.22 38.44
C ASN A 478 28.82 6.01 38.96
N ALA A 479 29.85 6.30 38.16
CA ALA A 479 31.22 6.24 38.58
C ALA A 479 31.61 7.40 39.51
N LEU A 480 31.20 8.62 39.19
CA LEU A 480 31.57 9.83 39.98
C LEU A 480 30.88 9.91 41.36
N ARG A 481 29.90 9.05 41.64
CA ARG A 481 29.35 8.91 43.02
C ARG A 481 30.33 8.30 44.00
N GLU A 482 31.32 7.53 43.52
CA GLU A 482 32.34 6.93 44.36
C GLU A 482 33.35 7.99 44.85
N GLN A 483 33.96 7.76 46.02
CA GLN A 483 35.01 8.65 46.60
C GLN A 483 36.29 8.58 45.75
N PRO A 484 37.12 9.67 45.70
CA PRO A 484 38.37 9.68 44.94
C PRO A 484 39.30 8.52 45.28
N ALA A 485 39.47 8.23 46.54
CA ALA A 485 40.32 7.13 46.99
C ALA A 485 39.82 5.74 46.54
N GLN A 486 38.49 5.57 46.40
CA GLN A 486 37.91 4.32 45.89
C GLN A 486 38.00 4.22 44.36
N LEU A 487 37.98 5.36 43.65
CA LEU A 487 38.15 5.43 42.20
C LEU A 487 39.59 5.07 41.81
N MET A 488 40.58 5.45 42.60
CA MET A 488 42.01 5.20 42.37
C MET A 488 42.44 3.77 42.68
N ARG A 489 41.62 3.02 43.45
CA ARG A 489 41.95 1.62 43.81
C ARG A 489 41.35 0.65 42.77
N PRO A 490 42.09 -0.40 42.37
CA PRO A 490 41.52 -1.47 41.57
C PRO A 490 40.34 -2.10 42.30
N LYS A 491 39.21 -2.35 41.60
CA LYS A 491 38.09 -3.07 42.22
C LYS A 491 38.51 -4.49 42.57
N PRO A 492 38.33 -4.92 43.84
CA PRO A 492 38.63 -6.30 44.23
C PRO A 492 37.77 -7.26 43.35
N PRO A 493 38.31 -8.42 42.98
CA PRO A 493 37.57 -9.41 42.21
C PRO A 493 36.32 -9.83 43.00
N LYS A 494 35.19 -9.89 42.34
CA LYS A 494 33.90 -10.31 42.95
C LYS A 494 34.09 -11.73 43.53
N SER A 495 33.74 -11.91 44.79
CA SER A 495 33.76 -13.24 45.45
C SER A 495 32.80 -14.20 44.73
N GLY A 496 33.29 -15.40 44.44
CA GLY A 496 32.46 -16.43 43.81
C GLY A 496 31.39 -16.94 44.76
N LYS A 497 30.11 -16.67 44.47
CA LYS A 497 28.97 -17.28 45.16
C LYS A 497 28.57 -18.54 44.42
N ARG A 498 28.05 -19.54 45.15
CA ARG A 498 27.47 -20.75 44.51
C ARG A 498 26.34 -20.35 43.56
N ILE A 499 26.37 -20.91 42.35
CA ILE A 499 25.33 -20.66 41.33
C ILE A 499 24.16 -21.61 41.52
N LEU A 500 22.99 -21.21 41.05
CA LEU A 500 21.74 -21.98 41.19
C LEU A 500 21.85 -23.37 40.53
N LEU A 501 22.59 -23.50 39.43
CA LEU A 501 22.83 -24.77 38.73
C LEU A 501 23.67 -25.77 39.58
N GLU A 502 24.50 -25.28 40.53
CA GLU A 502 25.25 -26.16 41.47
C GLU A 502 24.31 -26.86 42.49
N ARG A 503 23.09 -26.36 42.65
CA ARG A 503 22.06 -26.96 43.49
C ARG A 503 21.34 -28.16 42.86
N ILE A 504 21.57 -28.37 41.54
CA ILE A 504 21.00 -29.49 40.76
C ILE A 504 22.14 -30.48 40.43
N PRO A 505 22.45 -31.47 41.34
CA PRO A 505 23.63 -32.35 41.25
C PRO A 505 23.61 -33.19 39.96
N TRP A 506 22.42 -33.65 39.51
CA TRP A 506 22.30 -34.47 38.33
C TRP A 506 22.75 -33.75 37.04
N LEU A 507 22.39 -32.48 36.92
CA LEU A 507 22.80 -31.67 35.75
C LEU A 507 24.28 -31.23 35.89
N TRP A 508 24.68 -30.80 37.09
CA TRP A 508 26.02 -30.29 37.34
C TRP A 508 27.11 -31.33 37.13
N ASN A 509 26.85 -32.63 37.54
CA ASN A 509 27.84 -33.68 37.39
C ASN A 509 28.06 -34.12 35.94
N ARG A 510 27.10 -33.92 35.04
CA ARG A 510 27.24 -34.21 33.61
C ARG A 510 28.03 -33.16 32.85
N ILE A 511 28.21 -31.97 33.41
CA ILE A 511 28.94 -30.87 32.76
C ILE A 511 30.44 -31.06 33.01
N GLY A 512 31.24 -31.11 31.94
CA GLY A 512 32.69 -31.16 32.03
C GLY A 512 33.32 -29.91 32.71
N PHE A 513 34.57 -30.03 33.14
CA PHE A 513 35.30 -28.96 33.87
C PHE A 513 35.22 -27.58 33.18
N MET A 514 35.47 -27.52 31.85
CA MET A 514 35.43 -26.25 31.12
C MET A 514 34.01 -25.64 31.06
N GLY A 515 32.96 -26.49 30.96
CA GLY A 515 31.59 -26.03 31.04
C GLY A 515 31.21 -25.46 32.41
N LYS A 516 31.65 -26.13 33.49
CA LYS A 516 31.49 -25.64 34.87
C LYS A 516 32.14 -24.27 35.06
N LEU A 517 33.36 -24.11 34.53
CA LEU A 517 34.09 -22.85 34.60
C LEU A 517 33.38 -21.74 33.84
N THR A 518 32.91 -22.02 32.60
CA THR A 518 32.14 -21.08 31.77
C THR A 518 30.87 -20.62 32.49
N LEU A 519 30.09 -21.55 33.02
CA LEU A 519 28.84 -21.22 33.74
C LEU A 519 29.10 -20.38 34.99
N ARG A 520 30.12 -20.73 35.79
CA ARG A 520 30.51 -19.91 36.93
C ARG A 520 30.89 -18.49 36.54
N ASN A 521 31.62 -18.31 35.43
CA ASN A 521 32.01 -16.99 34.92
C ASN A 521 30.80 -16.18 34.41
N VAL A 522 29.92 -16.79 33.67
CA VAL A 522 28.66 -16.17 33.20
C VAL A 522 27.85 -15.62 34.39
N PHE A 523 27.59 -16.44 35.38
CA PHE A 523 26.80 -16.02 36.56
C PHE A 523 27.57 -15.06 37.51
N ARG A 524 28.90 -15.05 37.45
CA ARG A 524 29.75 -14.11 38.21
C ARG A 524 29.65 -12.70 37.60
N TYR A 525 29.61 -12.59 36.32
CA TYR A 525 29.56 -11.32 35.58
C TYR A 525 28.18 -11.07 34.92
N LYS A 526 27.12 -11.17 35.71
CA LYS A 526 25.71 -11.05 35.24
C LYS A 526 25.44 -9.85 34.34
N SER A 527 26.01 -8.67 34.64
CA SER A 527 25.82 -7.46 33.85
C SER A 527 26.30 -7.63 32.41
N ARG A 528 27.45 -8.28 32.19
CA ARG A 528 28.00 -8.55 30.87
C ARG A 528 27.15 -9.55 30.10
N PHE A 529 26.77 -10.63 30.77
CA PHE A 529 25.94 -11.68 30.22
C PHE A 529 24.62 -11.11 29.71
N TRP A 530 23.87 -10.37 30.55
CA TRP A 530 22.62 -9.76 30.16
C TRP A 530 22.79 -8.73 29.03
N MET A 531 23.85 -7.95 29.05
CA MET A 531 24.18 -6.98 28.03
C MET A 531 24.38 -7.64 26.66
N THR A 532 25.12 -8.76 26.62
CA THR A 532 25.31 -9.53 25.39
C THR A 532 24.02 -10.23 24.96
N ALA A 533 23.30 -10.85 25.89
CA ALA A 533 22.05 -11.55 25.59
C ALA A 533 20.97 -10.60 25.06
N ILE A 534 20.79 -9.41 25.64
CA ILE A 534 19.83 -8.41 25.17
C ILE A 534 20.26 -7.84 23.82
N GLY A 535 21.55 -7.55 23.61
CA GLY A 535 22.06 -7.05 22.34
C GLY A 535 21.88 -8.06 21.20
N VAL A 536 22.27 -9.31 21.42
CA VAL A 536 22.04 -10.41 20.46
C VAL A 536 20.54 -10.64 20.24
N GLY A 537 19.79 -10.67 21.35
CA GLY A 537 18.33 -10.88 21.31
C GLY A 537 17.58 -9.79 20.53
N GLY A 538 17.96 -8.51 20.73
CA GLY A 538 17.39 -7.41 19.97
C GLY A 538 17.65 -7.53 18.46
N CYS A 539 18.87 -7.89 18.06
CA CYS A 539 19.20 -8.13 16.66
C CYS A 539 18.43 -9.33 16.08
N THR A 540 18.35 -10.46 16.80
CA THR A 540 17.59 -11.64 16.38
C THR A 540 16.10 -11.31 16.27
N ALA A 541 15.54 -10.51 17.20
CA ALA A 541 14.15 -10.10 17.17
C ALA A 541 13.82 -9.24 15.94
N LEU A 542 14.72 -8.30 15.57
CA LEU A 542 14.55 -7.49 14.36
C LEU A 542 14.61 -8.34 13.08
N ILE A 543 15.54 -9.30 13.01
CA ILE A 543 15.65 -10.21 11.85
C ILE A 543 14.39 -11.09 11.75
N LEU A 544 13.91 -11.65 12.88
CA LEU A 544 12.68 -12.44 12.90
C LEU A 544 11.47 -11.60 12.49
N ALA A 545 11.36 -10.36 12.98
CA ALA A 545 10.29 -9.45 12.60
C ALA A 545 10.30 -9.13 11.10
N GLY A 546 11.49 -8.99 10.50
CA GLY A 546 11.63 -8.83 9.06
C GLY A 546 11.09 -10.05 8.28
N PHE A 547 11.53 -11.27 8.65
CA PHE A 547 11.04 -12.49 7.99
C PHE A 547 9.55 -12.75 8.25
N GLY A 548 9.07 -12.46 9.46
CA GLY A 548 7.65 -12.57 9.81
C GLY A 548 6.79 -11.61 8.97
N LEU A 549 7.18 -10.34 8.91
CA LEU A 549 6.48 -9.33 8.09
C LEU A 549 6.49 -9.71 6.60
N ARG A 550 7.62 -10.22 6.09
CA ARG A 550 7.71 -10.72 4.72
C ARG A 550 6.65 -11.79 4.45
N TYR A 551 6.59 -12.78 5.31
CA TYR A 551 5.61 -13.87 5.15
C TYR A 551 4.17 -13.36 5.25
N ASP A 552 3.90 -12.53 6.26
CA ASP A 552 2.56 -11.97 6.48
C ASP A 552 2.07 -11.16 5.26
N ILE A 553 2.96 -10.47 4.56
CA ILE A 553 2.64 -9.72 3.34
C ILE A 553 2.48 -10.67 2.15
N THR A 554 3.46 -11.57 1.91
CA THR A 554 3.47 -12.41 0.70
C THR A 554 2.39 -13.50 0.72
N SER A 555 1.92 -13.93 1.89
CA SER A 555 0.89 -14.96 1.99
C SER A 555 -0.54 -14.43 1.79
N ILE A 556 -0.76 -13.11 1.74
CA ILE A 556 -2.12 -12.56 1.61
C ILE A 556 -2.76 -12.99 0.29
N ALA A 557 -2.02 -12.87 -0.82
CA ALA A 557 -2.54 -13.24 -2.14
C ALA A 557 -2.94 -14.72 -2.19
N ASP A 558 -2.05 -15.60 -1.74
CA ASP A 558 -2.32 -17.04 -1.71
C ASP A 558 -3.51 -17.38 -0.81
N LEU A 559 -3.59 -16.78 0.37
CA LEU A 559 -4.68 -17.04 1.31
C LEU A 559 -6.02 -16.50 0.78
N GLN A 560 -6.04 -15.28 0.24
CA GLN A 560 -7.27 -14.66 -0.25
C GLN A 560 -7.78 -15.33 -1.52
N TYR A 561 -6.91 -15.48 -2.52
CA TYR A 561 -7.30 -15.87 -3.88
C TYR A 561 -7.13 -17.37 -4.20
N SER A 562 -6.62 -18.17 -3.26
CA SER A 562 -6.53 -19.63 -3.43
C SER A 562 -7.25 -20.42 -2.33
N GLU A 563 -7.35 -19.86 -1.08
CA GLU A 563 -8.00 -20.58 0.02
C GLU A 563 -9.39 -20.03 0.38
N ILE A 564 -9.57 -18.70 0.32
CA ILE A 564 -10.86 -18.08 0.70
C ILE A 564 -11.78 -17.95 -0.51
N MET A 565 -11.34 -17.29 -1.59
CA MET A 565 -12.08 -17.17 -2.83
C MET A 565 -11.65 -18.29 -3.77
N GLN A 566 -12.57 -19.18 -4.12
CA GLN A 566 -12.31 -20.39 -4.89
C GLN A 566 -12.99 -20.39 -6.26
N TYR A 567 -13.56 -19.25 -6.68
CA TYR A 567 -14.06 -19.07 -8.04
C TYR A 567 -12.98 -18.49 -8.95
N ASP A 568 -13.13 -18.66 -10.26
CA ASP A 568 -12.18 -18.16 -11.27
C ASP A 568 -12.66 -16.90 -11.96
N LEU A 569 -13.97 -16.81 -12.20
CA LEU A 569 -14.62 -15.64 -12.80
C LEU A 569 -15.75 -15.13 -11.92
N LEU A 570 -15.89 -13.81 -11.86
CA LEU A 570 -17.01 -13.08 -11.29
C LEU A 570 -17.60 -12.20 -12.38
N ALA A 571 -18.85 -12.44 -12.76
CA ALA A 571 -19.57 -11.70 -13.79
C ALA A 571 -20.74 -10.94 -13.15
N VAL A 572 -20.82 -9.62 -13.36
CA VAL A 572 -21.89 -8.76 -12.82
C VAL A 572 -22.77 -8.28 -13.95
N TYR A 573 -24.07 -8.51 -13.85
CA TYR A 573 -25.10 -8.12 -14.79
C TYR A 573 -25.85 -6.86 -14.32
N SER A 574 -26.40 -6.11 -15.25
CA SER A 574 -27.36 -5.04 -14.94
C SER A 574 -28.66 -5.60 -14.38
N ASP A 575 -29.40 -4.79 -13.64
CA ASP A 575 -30.67 -5.22 -13.04
C ASP A 575 -31.71 -5.62 -14.11
N ASP A 576 -31.62 -5.05 -15.31
CA ASP A 576 -32.55 -5.28 -16.43
C ASP A 576 -32.23 -6.51 -17.30
N ALA A 577 -31.10 -7.17 -17.07
CA ALA A 577 -30.58 -8.30 -17.87
C ALA A 577 -31.14 -9.68 -17.45
N GLU A 578 -32.41 -9.83 -17.11
CA GLU A 578 -33.00 -11.10 -16.62
C GLU A 578 -32.97 -12.21 -17.68
N GLN A 579 -33.22 -11.90 -18.95
CA GLN A 579 -33.20 -12.87 -20.04
C GLN A 579 -31.79 -13.37 -20.30
N THR A 580 -30.82 -12.47 -20.38
CA THR A 580 -29.39 -12.77 -20.58
C THR A 580 -28.81 -13.60 -19.44
N ARG A 581 -29.19 -13.31 -18.18
CA ARG A 581 -28.80 -14.14 -17.03
C ARG A 581 -29.30 -15.58 -17.14
N THR A 582 -30.54 -15.76 -17.59
CA THR A 582 -31.12 -17.10 -17.75
C THR A 582 -30.44 -17.89 -18.88
N GLU A 583 -30.13 -17.22 -19.98
CA GLU A 583 -29.41 -17.81 -21.10
C GLU A 583 -27.96 -18.15 -20.74
N ALA A 584 -27.29 -17.27 -20.00
CA ALA A 584 -25.94 -17.48 -19.48
C ALA A 584 -25.87 -18.73 -18.58
N LEU A 585 -26.78 -18.88 -17.64
CA LEU A 585 -26.84 -20.06 -16.76
C LEU A 585 -26.93 -21.36 -17.57
N SER A 586 -27.73 -21.37 -18.64
CA SER A 586 -27.85 -22.55 -19.50
C SER A 586 -26.58 -22.85 -20.34
N SER A 587 -25.80 -21.82 -20.67
CA SER A 587 -24.54 -22.00 -21.42
C SER A 587 -23.37 -22.47 -20.55
N TRP A 588 -23.48 -22.36 -19.21
CA TRP A 588 -22.45 -22.72 -18.26
C TRP A 588 -22.71 -24.01 -17.48
N GLU A 589 -23.64 -24.87 -17.93
CA GLU A 589 -23.98 -26.15 -17.27
C GLU A 589 -22.79 -27.09 -17.06
N GLU A 590 -21.74 -26.98 -17.90
CA GLU A 590 -20.54 -27.83 -17.78
C GLU A 590 -19.56 -27.37 -16.69
N ASN A 591 -19.67 -26.12 -16.21
CA ASN A 591 -18.81 -25.55 -15.19
C ASN A 591 -19.59 -25.29 -13.88
N PRO A 592 -19.02 -25.55 -12.70
CA PRO A 592 -19.65 -25.17 -11.45
C PRO A 592 -19.87 -23.66 -11.40
N HIS A 593 -21.10 -23.24 -11.12
CA HIS A 593 -21.46 -21.83 -11.00
C HIS A 593 -22.53 -21.60 -9.93
N THR A 594 -22.64 -20.39 -9.42
CA THR A 594 -23.72 -19.95 -8.50
C THR A 594 -24.07 -18.51 -8.76
N MET A 595 -25.34 -18.17 -8.52
CA MET A 595 -25.84 -16.79 -8.61
C MET A 595 -26.01 -16.17 -7.21
N LEU A 596 -25.69 -14.90 -7.10
CA LEU A 596 -25.88 -14.11 -5.89
C LEU A 596 -26.24 -12.65 -6.25
N LEU A 597 -26.80 -11.93 -5.28
CA LEU A 597 -26.95 -10.49 -5.36
C LEU A 597 -25.73 -9.84 -4.71
N GLN A 598 -24.99 -9.05 -5.49
CA GLN A 598 -23.89 -8.21 -4.99
C GLN A 598 -24.36 -6.75 -5.00
N CYS A 599 -24.25 -6.06 -3.87
CA CYS A 599 -24.49 -4.62 -3.80
C CYS A 599 -23.56 -3.95 -2.79
N SER A 600 -23.30 -2.65 -3.03
CA SER A 600 -22.51 -1.82 -2.11
C SER A 600 -23.42 -1.29 -1.00
N GLU A 601 -22.90 -1.21 0.21
CA GLU A 601 -23.59 -0.71 1.39
C GLU A 601 -22.60 -0.02 2.33
N GLN A 602 -23.07 0.68 3.36
CA GLN A 602 -22.21 1.29 4.38
C GLN A 602 -22.50 0.72 5.75
N ALA A 603 -21.43 0.31 6.43
CA ALA A 603 -21.42 -0.10 7.81
C ALA A 603 -20.58 0.87 8.65
N GLY A 604 -21.24 1.81 9.34
CA GLY A 604 -20.56 2.93 10.00
C GLY A 604 -19.95 3.89 8.99
N GLU A 605 -18.63 4.05 9.02
CA GLU A 605 -17.87 4.89 8.07
C GLU A 605 -17.22 4.07 6.94
N TYR A 606 -17.49 2.77 6.87
CA TYR A 606 -16.79 1.85 5.95
C TYR A 606 -17.75 1.35 4.87
N ASP A 607 -17.26 1.38 3.64
CA ASP A 607 -17.94 0.77 2.51
C ASP A 607 -17.78 -0.75 2.56
N VAL A 608 -18.87 -1.47 2.35
CA VAL A 608 -18.93 -2.92 2.43
C VAL A 608 -19.67 -3.50 1.24
N THR A 609 -19.25 -4.67 0.79
CA THR A 609 -19.95 -5.42 -0.24
C THR A 609 -20.83 -6.47 0.40
N LEU A 610 -22.14 -6.37 0.17
CA LEU A 610 -23.08 -7.40 0.55
C LEU A 610 -23.03 -8.52 -0.50
N MET A 611 -22.93 -9.76 -0.04
CA MET A 611 -23.03 -10.98 -0.82
C MET A 611 -24.25 -11.76 -0.34
N VAL A 612 -25.34 -11.69 -1.11
CA VAL A 612 -26.64 -12.26 -0.75
C VAL A 612 -26.93 -13.47 -1.62
N THR A 613 -27.22 -14.60 -1.01
CA THR A 613 -27.48 -15.85 -1.76
C THR A 613 -28.77 -16.54 -1.33
N ALA A 614 -29.45 -17.10 -2.32
CA ALA A 614 -30.56 -18.04 -2.09
C ALA A 614 -30.06 -19.47 -1.74
N GLU A 615 -28.81 -19.80 -2.10
CA GLU A 615 -28.22 -21.13 -1.99
C GLU A 615 -26.95 -21.14 -1.13
N PRO A 616 -27.09 -21.02 0.21
CA PRO A 616 -25.94 -20.91 1.11
C PRO A 616 -24.94 -22.08 1.04
N GLU A 617 -25.44 -23.31 0.79
CA GLU A 617 -24.59 -24.50 0.69
C GLU A 617 -23.73 -24.47 -0.59
N GLN A 618 -24.25 -23.97 -1.69
CA GLN A 618 -23.50 -23.80 -2.93
C GLN A 618 -22.44 -22.71 -2.81
N LEU A 619 -22.78 -21.57 -2.23
CA LEU A 619 -21.83 -20.47 -2.01
C LEU A 619 -20.58 -20.92 -1.25
N GLY A 620 -20.73 -21.86 -0.32
CA GLY A 620 -19.64 -22.44 0.44
C GLY A 620 -18.58 -23.17 -0.42
N ASN A 621 -18.90 -23.56 -1.66
CA ASN A 621 -17.94 -24.15 -2.60
C ASN A 621 -17.10 -23.07 -3.32
N PHE A 622 -17.58 -21.84 -3.40
CA PHE A 622 -16.92 -20.71 -4.08
C PHE A 622 -16.23 -19.75 -3.11
N ILE A 623 -16.74 -19.67 -1.88
CA ILE A 623 -16.20 -18.79 -0.85
C ILE A 623 -16.11 -19.54 0.47
N THR A 624 -14.88 -19.76 0.95
CA THR A 624 -14.65 -20.44 2.21
C THR A 624 -14.91 -19.50 3.38
N MET A 625 -15.93 -19.80 4.17
CA MET A 625 -16.23 -19.09 5.40
C MET A 625 -15.77 -19.92 6.60
N ARG A 626 -14.76 -19.45 7.31
CA ARG A 626 -14.16 -20.17 8.44
C ARG A 626 -13.60 -19.25 9.52
N SER A 627 -13.41 -19.77 10.72
CA SER A 627 -12.63 -19.11 11.77
C SER A 627 -11.13 -19.14 11.45
N ARG A 628 -10.44 -18.01 11.53
CA ARG A 628 -9.00 -17.95 11.30
C ARG A 628 -8.18 -18.70 12.36
N SER A 629 -8.65 -18.81 13.59
CA SER A 629 -7.88 -19.38 14.70
C SER A 629 -7.77 -20.89 14.67
N ASP A 630 -8.83 -21.57 14.28
CA ASP A 630 -8.98 -23.02 14.34
C ASP A 630 -9.53 -23.63 13.04
N HIS A 631 -9.73 -22.83 12.00
CA HIS A 631 -10.27 -23.20 10.70
C HIS A 631 -11.64 -23.89 10.76
N THR A 632 -12.41 -23.66 11.84
CA THR A 632 -13.77 -24.19 11.95
C THR A 632 -14.65 -23.54 10.88
N PRO A 633 -15.30 -24.33 9.99
CA PRO A 633 -16.16 -23.79 8.95
C PRO A 633 -17.43 -23.19 9.55
N TYR A 634 -17.90 -22.13 8.93
CA TYR A 634 -19.18 -21.51 9.22
C TYR A 634 -20.17 -21.81 8.10
N THR A 635 -21.41 -22.09 8.47
CA THR A 635 -22.55 -22.22 7.54
C THR A 635 -23.38 -20.94 7.60
N LEU A 636 -23.73 -20.41 6.44
CA LEU A 636 -24.62 -19.28 6.33
C LEU A 636 -26.08 -19.74 6.50
N ASP A 637 -26.81 -19.12 7.38
CA ASP A 637 -28.22 -19.39 7.65
C ASP A 637 -29.00 -18.11 7.96
N ASP A 638 -30.31 -18.23 8.19
CA ASP A 638 -31.19 -17.11 8.49
C ASP A 638 -31.05 -16.56 9.93
N SER A 639 -30.10 -17.07 10.73
CA SER A 639 -29.89 -16.61 12.11
C SER A 639 -29.19 -15.26 12.22
N GLY A 640 -28.58 -14.78 11.13
CA GLY A 640 -27.91 -13.52 11.06
C GLY A 640 -26.94 -13.43 9.87
N VAL A 641 -26.01 -12.48 9.94
CA VAL A 641 -25.01 -12.23 8.90
C VAL A 641 -23.63 -12.70 9.34
N ILE A 642 -22.76 -13.04 8.37
CA ILE A 642 -21.35 -13.34 8.60
C ILE A 642 -20.52 -12.16 8.12
N LEU A 643 -19.72 -11.55 9.00
CA LEU A 643 -18.85 -10.42 8.72
C LEU A 643 -17.40 -10.87 8.51
N THR A 644 -16.66 -10.15 7.68
CA THR A 644 -15.19 -10.29 7.59
C THR A 644 -14.50 -9.78 8.86
N GLU A 645 -13.42 -10.46 9.29
CA GLU A 645 -12.74 -10.19 10.57
C GLU A 645 -12.20 -8.76 10.68
N LYS A 646 -11.70 -8.19 9.58
CA LYS A 646 -11.19 -6.80 9.58
C LYS A 646 -12.33 -5.81 9.85
N LEU A 647 -13.45 -5.96 9.17
CA LEU A 647 -14.65 -5.13 9.36
C LEU A 647 -15.14 -5.22 10.81
N ALA A 648 -15.26 -6.42 11.36
CA ALA A 648 -15.69 -6.62 12.75
C ALA A 648 -14.77 -5.89 13.75
N LYS A 649 -13.45 -5.88 13.51
CA LYS A 649 -12.48 -5.14 14.33
C LYS A 649 -12.63 -3.63 14.22
N LEU A 650 -12.85 -3.11 13.02
CA LEU A 650 -13.02 -1.67 12.77
C LEU A 650 -14.31 -1.16 13.45
N LEU A 651 -15.40 -1.88 13.29
CA LEU A 651 -16.69 -1.57 13.93
C LEU A 651 -16.73 -1.92 15.43
N LYS A 652 -15.71 -2.63 15.95
CA LYS A 652 -15.61 -3.11 17.35
C LYS A 652 -16.78 -3.99 17.76
N VAL A 653 -17.22 -4.86 16.85
CA VAL A 653 -18.31 -5.83 17.06
C VAL A 653 -17.79 -7.26 17.03
N SER A 654 -18.58 -8.18 17.58
CA SER A 654 -18.25 -9.61 17.67
C SER A 654 -19.48 -10.45 17.34
N ALA A 655 -19.25 -11.76 17.11
CA ALA A 655 -20.36 -12.70 16.93
C ALA A 655 -21.33 -12.64 18.12
N GLY A 656 -22.62 -12.50 17.83
CA GLY A 656 -23.71 -12.33 18.79
C GLY A 656 -24.19 -10.88 18.96
N ASP A 657 -23.37 -9.88 18.55
CA ASP A 657 -23.76 -8.46 18.57
C ASP A 657 -24.74 -8.15 17.41
N THR A 658 -25.27 -6.93 17.43
CA THR A 658 -26.14 -6.42 16.35
C THR A 658 -25.43 -5.31 15.59
N LEU A 659 -25.62 -5.29 14.27
CA LEU A 659 -25.10 -4.29 13.35
C LEU A 659 -26.24 -3.53 12.69
N GLN A 660 -26.13 -2.20 12.60
CA GLN A 660 -27.01 -1.36 11.80
C GLN A 660 -26.25 -0.98 10.51
N LEU A 661 -26.81 -1.36 9.37
CA LEU A 661 -26.38 -0.89 8.07
C LEU A 661 -27.12 0.39 7.70
N LYS A 662 -26.53 1.24 6.90
CA LYS A 662 -27.03 2.60 6.62
C LYS A 662 -28.43 2.59 6.01
N ASP A 663 -28.62 1.77 4.96
CA ASP A 663 -29.86 1.73 4.22
C ASP A 663 -30.84 0.65 4.73
N ALA A 664 -30.39 -0.17 5.69
CA ALA A 664 -31.23 -1.20 6.29
C ALA A 664 -32.25 -0.63 7.28
N LYS A 665 -33.49 -1.04 7.17
CA LYS A 665 -34.59 -0.60 8.04
C LYS A 665 -34.52 -1.16 9.47
N LYS A 666 -33.80 -2.26 9.66
CA LYS A 666 -33.69 -2.97 10.95
C LYS A 666 -32.22 -3.36 11.22
N PRO A 667 -31.82 -3.42 12.50
CA PRO A 667 -30.52 -3.98 12.85
C PRO A 667 -30.48 -5.49 12.61
N VAL A 668 -29.34 -6.03 12.23
CA VAL A 668 -29.13 -7.45 11.98
C VAL A 668 -28.16 -8.04 13.01
N ARG A 669 -28.39 -9.29 13.39
CA ARG A 669 -27.49 -10.03 14.27
C ARG A 669 -26.28 -10.56 13.51
N ILE A 670 -25.11 -10.47 14.12
CA ILE A 670 -23.88 -11.07 13.63
C ILE A 670 -23.84 -12.54 14.07
N ALA A 671 -24.00 -13.47 13.14
CA ALA A 671 -23.95 -14.90 13.41
C ALA A 671 -22.50 -15.37 13.63
N ALA A 672 -21.56 -14.95 12.77
CA ALA A 672 -20.15 -15.30 12.84
C ALA A 672 -19.25 -14.20 12.27
N VAL A 673 -17.94 -14.31 12.56
CA VAL A 673 -16.89 -13.48 11.99
C VAL A 673 -15.92 -14.38 11.23
N THR A 674 -15.81 -14.21 9.91
CA THR A 674 -15.04 -15.09 9.04
C THR A 674 -13.67 -14.52 8.71
N GLU A 675 -12.72 -15.43 8.46
CA GLU A 675 -11.39 -15.14 7.92
C GLU A 675 -11.52 -14.48 6.54
N ASN A 676 -10.84 -13.34 6.35
CA ASN A 676 -10.70 -12.64 5.07
C ASN A 676 -9.53 -11.67 5.14
N TYR A 677 -8.84 -11.44 4.02
CA TYR A 677 -7.60 -10.68 3.98
C TYR A 677 -7.67 -9.38 3.18
N ALA A 678 -8.58 -9.29 2.22
CA ALA A 678 -8.77 -8.11 1.38
C ALA A 678 -10.24 -7.71 1.31
N TYR A 679 -10.50 -6.41 1.38
CA TYR A 679 -11.82 -5.80 1.34
C TYR A 679 -12.78 -6.21 2.47
N HIS A 680 -13.98 -5.62 2.47
CA HIS A 680 -15.00 -5.85 3.49
C HIS A 680 -16.24 -6.49 2.86
N TYR A 681 -16.57 -7.68 3.33
CA TYR A 681 -17.76 -8.40 2.88
C TYR A 681 -18.69 -8.72 4.04
N ILE A 682 -19.98 -8.70 3.74
CA ILE A 682 -21.05 -9.18 4.62
C ILE A 682 -21.82 -10.23 3.83
N TYR A 683 -21.83 -11.45 4.32
CA TYR A 683 -22.56 -12.56 3.72
C TYR A 683 -23.88 -12.76 4.41
N MET A 684 -24.98 -12.92 3.65
CA MET A 684 -26.31 -13.17 4.17
C MET A 684 -27.18 -13.99 3.21
N THR A 685 -28.22 -14.59 3.74
CA THR A 685 -29.23 -15.26 2.93
C THR A 685 -30.20 -14.24 2.34
N GLU A 686 -30.86 -14.62 1.24
CA GLU A 686 -31.90 -13.82 0.62
C GLU A 686 -33.04 -13.47 1.62
N ASN A 687 -33.46 -14.44 2.44
CA ASN A 687 -34.48 -14.20 3.49
C ASN A 687 -34.03 -13.14 4.50
N THR A 688 -32.76 -13.14 4.88
CA THR A 688 -32.20 -12.12 5.79
C THR A 688 -32.19 -10.75 5.11
N TYR A 689 -31.79 -10.67 3.84
CA TYR A 689 -31.81 -9.43 3.06
C TYR A 689 -33.21 -8.84 2.94
N GLN A 690 -34.21 -9.64 2.52
CA GLN A 690 -35.61 -9.22 2.43
C GLN A 690 -36.14 -8.70 3.76
N ASN A 691 -35.81 -9.35 4.87
CA ASN A 691 -36.20 -8.93 6.22
C ASN A 691 -35.58 -7.59 6.65
N LEU A 692 -34.36 -7.25 6.15
CA LEU A 692 -33.65 -6.03 6.50
C LEU A 692 -34.11 -4.82 5.69
N TYR A 693 -34.32 -5.03 4.39
CA TYR A 693 -34.58 -3.94 3.46
C TYR A 693 -36.07 -3.83 3.06
N ASP A 694 -36.90 -4.83 3.38
CA ASP A 694 -38.30 -4.96 2.93
C ASP A 694 -38.44 -4.86 1.39
N THR A 695 -37.42 -5.36 0.65
CA THR A 695 -37.32 -5.30 -0.81
C THR A 695 -36.74 -6.62 -1.31
N GLU A 696 -37.27 -7.09 -2.42
CA GLU A 696 -36.74 -8.24 -3.14
C GLU A 696 -35.94 -7.74 -4.35
N ARG A 697 -34.74 -8.22 -4.55
CA ARG A 697 -33.88 -7.90 -5.71
C ARG A 697 -33.39 -9.20 -6.34
N ALA A 698 -33.41 -9.22 -7.67
CA ALA A 698 -32.90 -10.37 -8.41
C ALA A 698 -31.37 -10.51 -8.25
N PRO A 699 -30.82 -11.73 -8.29
CA PRO A 699 -29.38 -11.95 -8.34
C PRO A 699 -28.77 -11.24 -9.57
N ASN A 700 -27.67 -10.55 -9.37
CA ASN A 700 -26.98 -9.81 -10.44
C ASN A 700 -25.54 -10.25 -10.68
N THR A 701 -25.03 -11.22 -9.93
CA THR A 701 -23.64 -11.65 -10.00
C THR A 701 -23.56 -13.16 -10.11
N MET A 702 -22.77 -13.64 -11.05
CA MET A 702 -22.45 -15.05 -11.26
C MET A 702 -21.01 -15.32 -10.88
N LEU A 703 -20.79 -16.33 -10.02
CA LEU A 703 -19.47 -16.89 -9.74
C LEU A 703 -19.30 -18.20 -10.50
N VAL A 704 -18.16 -18.38 -11.15
CA VAL A 704 -17.86 -19.55 -11.97
C VAL A 704 -16.51 -20.14 -11.58
N GLN A 705 -16.45 -21.48 -11.50
CA GLN A 705 -15.20 -22.23 -11.45
C GLN A 705 -14.94 -22.86 -12.82
N LEU A 706 -13.73 -22.65 -13.35
CA LEU A 706 -13.36 -23.15 -14.67
C LEU A 706 -12.66 -24.51 -14.57
N ASN A 707 -13.02 -25.42 -15.47
CA ASN A 707 -12.33 -26.70 -15.60
C ASN A 707 -10.90 -26.54 -16.16
N ASN A 708 -10.62 -25.45 -16.89
CA ASN A 708 -9.32 -25.11 -17.42
C ASN A 708 -9.06 -23.60 -17.28
N LEU A 709 -8.05 -23.23 -16.50
CA LEU A 709 -7.67 -21.82 -16.27
C LEU A 709 -7.04 -21.14 -17.49
N ASP A 710 -6.46 -21.91 -18.42
CA ASP A 710 -5.84 -21.33 -19.62
C ASP A 710 -6.86 -20.65 -20.54
N THR A 711 -8.15 -20.99 -20.40
CA THR A 711 -9.26 -20.41 -21.18
C THR A 711 -10.01 -19.29 -20.42
N ALA A 712 -9.51 -18.83 -19.28
CA ALA A 712 -10.19 -17.85 -18.44
C ALA A 712 -10.42 -16.52 -19.17
N ASP A 713 -9.45 -16.04 -19.92
CA ASP A 713 -9.55 -14.78 -20.67
C ASP A 713 -10.53 -14.91 -21.87
N GLU A 714 -10.58 -16.07 -22.53
CA GLU A 714 -11.56 -16.35 -23.60
C GLU A 714 -12.99 -16.36 -23.04
N HIS A 715 -13.19 -17.02 -21.91
CA HIS A 715 -14.48 -17.07 -21.25
C HIS A 715 -14.90 -15.71 -20.68
N ALA A 716 -13.98 -14.94 -20.11
CA ALA A 716 -14.27 -13.59 -19.64
C ALA A 716 -14.68 -12.67 -20.80
N THR A 717 -13.99 -12.79 -21.95
CA THR A 717 -14.33 -12.02 -23.15
C THR A 717 -15.71 -12.41 -23.68
N ALA A 718 -16.01 -13.70 -23.75
CA ALA A 718 -17.32 -14.18 -24.21
C ALA A 718 -18.47 -13.76 -23.29
N LEU A 719 -18.23 -13.66 -21.98
CA LEU A 719 -19.21 -13.15 -21.03
C LEU A 719 -19.42 -11.64 -21.18
N MET A 720 -18.34 -10.86 -21.39
CA MET A 720 -18.44 -9.40 -21.59
C MET A 720 -19.21 -9.02 -22.85
N GLN A 721 -19.30 -9.91 -23.84
CA GLN A 721 -20.07 -9.70 -25.07
C GLN A 721 -21.58 -9.91 -24.90
N GLN A 722 -22.03 -10.39 -23.74
CA GLN A 722 -23.45 -10.61 -23.48
C GLN A 722 -24.14 -9.28 -23.14
N ASP A 723 -25.34 -9.09 -23.69
CA ASP A 723 -26.15 -7.89 -23.44
C ASP A 723 -26.46 -7.74 -21.93
N GLY A 724 -26.33 -6.50 -21.42
CA GLY A 724 -26.53 -6.21 -20.00
C GLY A 724 -25.41 -6.68 -19.07
N MET A 725 -24.25 -7.11 -19.59
CA MET A 725 -23.06 -7.37 -18.78
C MET A 725 -22.38 -6.06 -18.35
N LEU A 726 -22.19 -5.87 -17.04
CA LEU A 726 -21.53 -4.68 -16.50
C LEU A 726 -20.01 -4.87 -16.37
N THR A 727 -19.58 -6.02 -15.86
CA THR A 727 -18.16 -6.33 -15.69
C THR A 727 -17.94 -7.82 -15.51
N VAL A 728 -16.78 -8.29 -15.97
CA VAL A 728 -16.27 -9.63 -15.68
C VAL A 728 -14.89 -9.50 -15.09
N GLN A 729 -14.68 -10.09 -13.91
CA GLN A 729 -13.40 -10.10 -13.23
C GLN A 729 -12.83 -11.51 -13.20
N SER A 730 -11.63 -11.69 -13.75
CA SER A 730 -10.85 -12.92 -13.54
C SER A 730 -10.11 -12.83 -12.22
N LEU A 731 -10.40 -13.78 -11.31
CA LEU A 731 -9.76 -13.82 -10.00
C LEU A 731 -8.25 -14.07 -10.10
N HIS A 732 -7.85 -14.88 -11.08
CA HIS A 732 -6.43 -15.13 -11.35
C HIS A 732 -5.67 -13.85 -11.76
N ARG A 733 -6.28 -13.02 -12.59
CA ARG A 733 -5.70 -11.71 -12.97
C ARG A 733 -5.65 -10.75 -11.79
N SER A 734 -6.71 -10.68 -10.99
CA SER A 734 -6.75 -9.87 -9.76
C SER A 734 -5.70 -10.34 -8.75
N GLY A 735 -5.51 -11.65 -8.59
CA GLY A 735 -4.47 -12.23 -7.77
C GLY A 735 -3.06 -11.89 -8.23
N ASN A 736 -2.79 -11.87 -9.54
CA ASN A 736 -1.49 -11.49 -10.11
C ASN A 736 -1.18 -10.01 -9.87
N VAL A 737 -2.15 -9.12 -10.07
CA VAL A 737 -2.02 -7.68 -9.77
C VAL A 737 -1.70 -7.48 -8.28
N PHE A 738 -2.42 -8.16 -7.40
CA PHE A 738 -2.18 -8.10 -5.97
C PHE A 738 -0.81 -8.69 -5.59
N SER A 739 -0.34 -9.72 -6.29
CA SER A 739 1.00 -10.29 -6.15
C SER A 739 2.11 -9.31 -6.54
N ASP A 740 1.94 -8.55 -7.62
CA ASP A 740 2.89 -7.52 -8.06
C ASP A 740 3.01 -6.38 -7.03
N LEU A 741 1.88 -5.99 -6.42
CA LEU A 741 1.84 -5.08 -5.27
C LEU A 741 2.67 -5.60 -4.10
N ILE A 742 2.49 -6.87 -3.78
CA ILE A 742 3.20 -7.57 -2.70
C ILE A 742 4.70 -7.66 -3.01
N ASP A 743 5.10 -7.93 -4.24
CA ASP A 743 6.51 -8.03 -4.61
C ASP A 743 7.26 -6.71 -4.50
N SER A 744 6.61 -5.60 -4.78
CA SER A 744 7.19 -4.27 -4.53
C SER A 744 7.42 -4.01 -3.03
N MET A 745 6.48 -4.39 -2.18
CA MET A 745 6.62 -4.32 -0.71
C MET A 745 7.70 -5.28 -0.18
N ASN A 746 7.90 -6.42 -0.83
CA ASN A 746 8.91 -7.42 -0.45
C ASN A 746 10.33 -6.84 -0.48
N LEU A 747 10.66 -5.96 -1.44
CA LEU A 747 11.96 -5.29 -1.47
C LEU A 747 12.19 -4.41 -0.23
N ILE A 748 11.16 -3.72 0.25
CA ILE A 748 11.23 -2.91 1.48
C ILE A 748 11.63 -3.79 2.66
N VAL A 749 11.00 -4.96 2.77
CA VAL A 749 11.29 -5.89 3.86
C VAL A 749 12.69 -6.51 3.72
N ILE A 750 13.15 -6.78 2.51
CA ILE A 750 14.54 -7.24 2.26
C ILE A 750 15.54 -6.16 2.73
N VAL A 751 15.31 -4.91 2.40
CA VAL A 751 16.14 -3.79 2.87
C VAL A 751 16.16 -3.72 4.40
N LEU A 752 15.00 -3.90 5.04
CA LEU A 752 14.86 -4.00 6.49
C LEU A 752 15.72 -5.12 7.09
N ILE A 753 15.65 -6.33 6.52
CA ILE A 753 16.42 -7.50 6.96
C ILE A 753 17.93 -7.25 6.79
N VAL A 754 18.35 -6.67 5.66
CA VAL A 754 19.75 -6.32 5.41
C VAL A 754 20.26 -5.29 6.41
N CYS A 755 19.49 -4.25 6.70
CA CYS A 755 19.86 -3.24 7.70
C CYS A 755 19.90 -3.80 9.13
N ALA A 756 18.94 -4.67 9.49
CA ALA A 756 18.95 -5.38 10.77
C ALA A 756 20.18 -6.30 10.87
N GLY A 757 20.54 -6.98 9.79
CA GLY A 757 21.75 -7.80 9.69
C GLY A 757 23.04 -6.97 9.84
N ALA A 758 23.13 -5.84 9.15
CA ALA A 758 24.27 -4.92 9.28
C ALA A 758 24.40 -4.39 10.72
N LEU A 759 23.27 -4.00 11.35
CA LEU A 759 23.24 -3.61 12.75
C LEU A 759 23.71 -4.76 13.67
N ALA A 760 23.25 -5.99 13.41
CA ALA A 760 23.64 -7.16 14.16
C ALA A 760 25.16 -7.40 14.11
N VAL A 761 25.77 -7.31 12.92
CA VAL A 761 27.23 -7.46 12.76
C VAL A 761 27.99 -6.41 13.58
N VAL A 762 27.59 -5.13 13.51
CA VAL A 762 28.27 -4.05 14.26
C VAL A 762 28.09 -4.21 15.76
N VAL A 763 26.89 -4.56 16.22
CA VAL A 763 26.59 -4.81 17.62
C VAL A 763 27.37 -6.01 18.15
N LEU A 764 27.37 -7.13 17.44
CA LEU A 764 28.10 -8.35 17.80
C LEU A 764 29.62 -8.11 17.82
N TYR A 765 30.16 -7.38 16.83
CA TYR A 765 31.56 -6.97 16.81
C TYR A 765 31.93 -6.16 18.04
N ASN A 766 31.12 -5.16 18.38
CA ASN A 766 31.35 -4.32 19.54
C ASN A 766 31.32 -5.13 20.83
N LEU A 767 30.32 -5.98 21.04
CA LEU A 767 30.17 -6.82 22.24
C LEU A 767 31.28 -7.86 22.37
N SER A 768 31.65 -8.53 21.26
CA SER A 768 32.73 -9.51 21.23
C SER A 768 34.08 -8.85 21.47
N ASN A 769 34.33 -7.69 20.88
CA ASN A 769 35.54 -6.91 21.11
C ASN A 769 35.66 -6.44 22.54
N ILE A 770 34.57 -6.05 23.18
CA ILE A 770 34.50 -5.73 24.62
C ILE A 770 34.86 -6.96 25.43
N ASN A 771 34.26 -8.10 25.17
CA ASN A 771 34.53 -9.36 25.89
C ASN A 771 36.01 -9.77 25.85
N ILE A 772 36.64 -9.70 24.67
CA ILE A 772 38.05 -10.03 24.48
C ILE A 772 38.94 -9.07 25.29
N THR A 773 38.69 -7.77 25.23
CA THR A 773 39.56 -6.76 25.85
C THR A 773 39.42 -6.77 27.38
N GLU A 774 38.21 -7.00 27.94
CA GLU A 774 38.03 -7.11 29.40
C GLU A 774 38.72 -8.36 29.99
N ARG A 775 39.01 -9.38 29.17
CA ARG A 775 39.66 -10.62 29.57
C ARG A 775 41.11 -10.75 29.11
N MET A 776 41.67 -9.70 28.58
CA MET A 776 43.02 -9.72 28.01
C MET A 776 44.03 -10.24 29.03
N ARG A 777 43.86 -9.86 30.32
CA ARG A 777 44.72 -10.34 31.39
C ARG A 777 44.50 -11.82 31.77
N GLU A 778 43.23 -12.27 31.83
CA GLU A 778 42.90 -13.68 32.05
C GLU A 778 43.49 -14.55 30.93
N LEU A 779 43.38 -14.08 29.66
CA LEU A 779 43.98 -14.74 28.50
C LEU A 779 45.50 -14.77 28.53
N ALA A 780 46.13 -13.66 28.88
CA ALA A 780 47.57 -13.61 29.04
C ALA A 780 48.06 -14.63 30.14
N THR A 781 47.32 -14.72 31.23
CA THR A 781 47.62 -15.72 32.31
C THR A 781 47.46 -17.15 31.79
N VAL A 782 46.38 -17.44 31.04
CA VAL A 782 46.14 -18.78 30.48
C VAL A 782 47.25 -19.15 29.46
N LYS A 783 47.65 -18.20 28.58
CA LYS A 783 48.77 -18.39 27.63
C LYS A 783 50.10 -18.63 28.35
N VAL A 784 50.43 -17.91 29.44
CA VAL A 784 51.63 -18.13 30.25
C VAL A 784 51.62 -19.50 30.91
N LEU A 785 50.45 -20.03 31.25
CA LEU A 785 50.28 -21.39 31.77
C LEU A 785 50.42 -22.50 30.71
N GLY A 786 50.71 -22.13 29.42
CA GLY A 786 51.05 -23.08 28.36
C GLY A 786 49.90 -23.46 27.44
N PHE A 787 48.76 -22.80 27.49
CA PHE A 787 47.67 -23.06 26.57
C PHE A 787 47.98 -22.54 25.17
N TYR A 788 47.67 -23.30 24.14
CA TYR A 788 47.79 -22.90 22.75
C TYR A 788 46.82 -21.77 22.37
N ASP A 789 47.15 -21.04 21.33
CA ASP A 789 46.35 -19.92 20.86
C ASP A 789 44.89 -20.31 20.55
N GLY A 790 44.67 -21.48 19.93
CA GLY A 790 43.35 -22.03 19.64
C GLY A 790 42.54 -22.37 20.90
N GLU A 791 43.22 -22.88 21.95
CA GLU A 791 42.56 -23.23 23.22
C GLU A 791 42.18 -21.98 24.02
N SER A 792 43.03 -20.97 23.97
CA SER A 792 42.76 -19.65 24.57
C SER A 792 41.61 -18.92 23.88
N ALA A 793 41.50 -19.00 22.55
CA ALA A 793 40.38 -18.50 21.78
C ALA A 793 39.08 -19.28 22.08
N ALA A 794 39.15 -20.61 22.12
CA ALA A 794 38.00 -21.46 22.44
C ALA A 794 37.43 -21.20 23.83
N TYR A 795 38.25 -20.80 24.79
CA TYR A 795 37.81 -20.44 26.13
C TYR A 795 36.85 -19.23 26.16
N ILE A 796 37.18 -18.17 25.37
CA ILE A 796 36.29 -17.00 25.24
C ILE A 796 35.07 -17.32 24.40
N TYR A 797 35.27 -17.99 23.27
CA TYR A 797 34.18 -18.24 22.34
C TYR A 797 33.11 -19.15 22.92
N ARG A 798 33.41 -20.06 23.81
CA ARG A 798 32.42 -20.88 24.54
C ARG A 798 31.46 -20.04 25.38
N GLU A 799 31.96 -19.01 26.06
CA GLU A 799 31.12 -18.12 26.87
C GLU A 799 30.28 -17.23 26.00
N ASN A 800 30.88 -16.72 24.90
CA ASN A 800 30.12 -15.95 23.89
C ASN A 800 29.00 -16.79 23.29
N PHE A 801 29.30 -18.06 22.97
CA PHE A 801 28.30 -18.99 22.41
C PHE A 801 27.12 -19.22 23.39
N PHE A 802 27.40 -19.41 24.67
CA PHE A 802 26.35 -19.58 25.68
C PHE A 802 25.47 -18.33 25.82
N SER A 803 26.10 -17.13 25.87
CA SER A 803 25.37 -15.87 25.94
C SER A 803 24.57 -15.59 24.66
N MET A 804 25.12 -15.97 23.51
CA MET A 804 24.45 -15.90 22.19
C MET A 804 23.22 -16.81 22.14
N THR A 805 23.33 -18.08 22.55
CA THR A 805 22.22 -19.03 22.54
C THR A 805 21.04 -18.52 23.36
N ILE A 806 21.29 -17.99 24.54
CA ILE A 806 20.23 -17.39 25.36
C ILE A 806 19.71 -16.10 24.73
N GLY A 807 20.59 -15.29 24.13
CA GLY A 807 20.19 -14.11 23.38
C GLY A 807 19.28 -14.45 22.20
N ILE A 808 19.62 -15.48 21.40
CA ILE A 808 18.78 -15.96 20.29
C ILE A 808 17.42 -16.41 20.81
N LEU A 809 17.34 -17.23 21.86
CA LEU A 809 16.06 -17.67 22.42
C LEU A 809 15.20 -16.50 22.90
N MET A 810 15.81 -15.53 23.60
CA MET A 810 15.14 -14.30 24.00
C MET A 810 14.69 -13.47 22.78
N GLY A 811 15.56 -13.42 21.76
CA GLY A 811 15.28 -12.70 20.53
C GLY A 811 14.14 -13.31 19.71
N LEU A 812 14.10 -14.64 19.60
CA LEU A 812 13.01 -15.34 18.96
C LEU A 812 11.68 -15.10 19.69
N PHE A 813 11.68 -15.18 21.01
CA PHE A 813 10.50 -14.86 21.81
C PHE A 813 10.09 -13.40 21.67
N GLY A 814 11.02 -12.45 21.84
CA GLY A 814 10.77 -11.03 21.68
C GLY A 814 10.39 -10.65 20.24
N GLY A 815 10.95 -11.36 19.25
CA GLY A 815 10.65 -11.17 17.83
C GLY A 815 9.20 -11.51 17.47
N VAL A 816 8.59 -12.52 18.09
CA VAL A 816 7.16 -12.81 17.92
C VAL A 816 6.30 -11.61 18.35
N PHE A 817 6.60 -11.03 19.51
CA PHE A 817 5.89 -9.83 19.97
C PHE A 817 6.13 -8.64 19.04
N LEU A 818 7.38 -8.46 18.62
CA LEU A 818 7.75 -7.38 17.70
C LEU A 818 7.06 -7.53 16.36
N THR A 819 7.02 -8.72 15.76
CA THR A 819 6.31 -8.99 14.51
C THR A 819 4.83 -8.65 14.65
N ARG A 820 4.16 -9.18 15.68
CA ARG A 820 2.74 -8.88 15.91
C ARG A 820 2.46 -7.39 16.09
N PHE A 821 3.33 -6.69 16.80
CA PHE A 821 3.22 -5.25 17.00
C PHE A 821 3.38 -4.49 15.67
N VAL A 822 4.43 -4.83 14.89
CA VAL A 822 4.69 -4.20 13.58
C VAL A 822 3.53 -4.46 12.63
N VAL A 823 3.08 -5.71 12.53
CA VAL A 823 1.96 -6.11 11.67
C VAL A 823 0.69 -5.35 12.05
N SER A 824 0.37 -5.23 13.35
CA SER A 824 -0.82 -4.50 13.79
C SER A 824 -0.79 -3.01 13.47
N MET A 825 0.41 -2.41 13.37
CA MET A 825 0.60 -1.01 12.97
C MET A 825 0.65 -0.80 11.46
N ALA A 826 1.05 -1.85 10.72
CA ALA A 826 1.17 -1.82 9.27
C ALA A 826 -0.16 -2.12 8.56
N GLU A 827 -1.12 -2.75 9.25
CA GLU A 827 -2.43 -3.04 8.69
C GLU A 827 -3.18 -1.75 8.33
N VAL A 828 -3.69 -1.71 7.11
CA VAL A 828 -4.61 -0.67 6.63
C VAL A 828 -6.06 -1.13 6.76
N ASP A 829 -7.02 -0.22 6.59
CA ASP A 829 -8.42 -0.54 6.86
C ASP A 829 -8.97 -1.63 5.94
N VAL A 830 -8.58 -1.63 4.67
CA VAL A 830 -9.08 -2.59 3.65
C VAL A 830 -8.30 -3.92 3.60
N VAL A 831 -7.15 -4.05 4.31
CA VAL A 831 -6.30 -5.26 4.25
C VAL A 831 -5.98 -5.76 5.65
N MET A 832 -6.08 -7.06 5.85
CA MET A 832 -5.66 -7.75 7.06
C MET A 832 -4.48 -8.68 6.76
N PHE A 833 -3.48 -8.68 7.64
CA PHE A 833 -2.33 -9.57 7.50
C PHE A 833 -2.55 -10.93 8.18
N ALA A 834 -1.86 -11.96 7.70
CA ALA A 834 -2.00 -13.33 8.19
C ALA A 834 -1.66 -13.49 9.68
N ARG A 835 -0.76 -12.65 10.24
CA ARG A 835 -0.28 -12.64 11.63
C ARG A 835 0.31 -13.96 12.08
N THR A 836 0.84 -14.73 11.15
CA THR A 836 1.47 -16.03 11.38
C THR A 836 2.96 -15.94 11.07
N ILE A 837 3.80 -16.59 11.88
CA ILE A 837 5.24 -16.62 11.63
C ILE A 837 5.60 -18.07 11.27
N PRO A 838 6.04 -18.33 10.04
CA PRO A 838 6.37 -19.69 9.61
C PRO A 838 7.62 -20.21 10.31
N LEU A 839 7.70 -21.52 10.48
CA LEU A 839 8.81 -22.17 11.19
C LEU A 839 10.18 -21.84 10.58
N TYR A 840 10.25 -21.71 9.25
CA TYR A 840 11.49 -21.37 8.56
C TYR A 840 12.02 -19.98 8.97
N ALA A 841 11.15 -19.01 9.28
CA ALA A 841 11.57 -17.68 9.73
C ALA A 841 12.36 -17.72 11.04
N PHE A 842 11.97 -18.60 11.98
CA PHE A 842 12.72 -18.85 13.21
C PHE A 842 14.09 -19.45 12.92
N VAL A 843 14.16 -20.42 12.02
CA VAL A 843 15.40 -21.09 11.62
C VAL A 843 16.34 -20.09 10.92
N PHE A 844 15.84 -19.29 9.98
CA PHE A 844 16.66 -18.29 9.30
C PHE A 844 17.14 -17.17 10.22
N ALA A 845 16.28 -16.67 11.10
CA ALA A 845 16.68 -15.63 12.06
C ALA A 845 17.77 -16.14 13.02
N ALA A 846 17.62 -17.35 13.56
CA ALA A 846 18.62 -17.98 14.41
C ALA A 846 19.91 -18.27 13.61
N GLY A 847 19.79 -18.86 12.41
CA GLY A 847 20.92 -19.22 11.54
C GLY A 847 21.75 -18.02 11.13
N LEU A 848 21.11 -16.93 10.69
CA LEU A 848 21.81 -15.67 10.35
C LEU A 848 22.51 -15.06 11.56
N THR A 849 21.88 -15.06 12.73
CA THR A 849 22.51 -14.55 13.96
C THR A 849 23.75 -15.38 14.32
N VAL A 850 23.69 -16.70 14.19
CA VAL A 850 24.85 -17.60 14.38
C VAL A 850 25.93 -17.29 13.33
N LEU A 851 25.55 -17.17 12.05
CA LEU A 851 26.47 -16.85 10.96
C LEU A 851 27.20 -15.54 11.20
N PHE A 852 26.49 -14.47 11.57
CA PHE A 852 27.07 -13.17 11.88
C PHE A 852 28.01 -13.25 13.09
N THR A 853 27.65 -14.03 14.10
CA THR A 853 28.53 -14.24 15.26
C THR A 853 29.81 -14.98 14.87
N LEU A 854 29.74 -16.01 14.04
CA LEU A 854 30.89 -16.73 13.52
C LEU A 854 31.81 -15.82 12.70
N LEU A 855 31.21 -15.02 11.82
CA LEU A 855 31.92 -14.03 10.99
C LEU A 855 32.65 -12.99 11.86
N VAL A 856 32.00 -12.45 12.88
CA VAL A 856 32.60 -11.51 13.82
C VAL A 856 33.73 -12.16 14.61
N ASN A 857 33.54 -13.39 15.09
CA ASN A 857 34.58 -14.12 15.79
C ASN A 857 35.79 -14.40 14.91
N LEU A 858 35.59 -14.68 13.63
CA LEU A 858 36.66 -14.85 12.65
C LEU A 858 37.45 -13.54 12.43
N ILE A 859 36.76 -12.40 12.32
CA ILE A 859 37.37 -11.08 12.21
C ILE A 859 38.24 -10.75 13.46
N LEU A 860 37.77 -11.15 14.64
CA LEU A 860 38.43 -10.87 15.92
C LEU A 860 39.51 -11.89 16.29
N TYR A 861 39.58 -13.05 15.60
CA TYR A 861 40.55 -14.10 15.89
C TYR A 861 42.03 -13.63 15.86
N PRO A 862 42.50 -12.84 14.89
CA PRO A 862 43.85 -12.30 14.86
C PRO A 862 44.18 -11.42 16.07
N LYS A 863 43.16 -10.73 16.63
CA LYS A 863 43.31 -9.86 17.81
C LYS A 863 43.54 -10.68 19.07
N VAL A 864 42.90 -11.84 19.19
CA VAL A 864 43.10 -12.76 20.33
C VAL A 864 44.49 -13.40 20.29
N ASN A 865 44.98 -13.76 19.09
CA ASN A 865 46.29 -14.39 18.91
C ASN A 865 47.45 -13.42 19.17
N ARG A 866 47.33 -12.14 18.82
CA ARG A 866 48.36 -11.11 18.96
C ARG A 866 48.43 -10.48 20.36
N ILE A 867 47.83 -11.09 21.40
CA ILE A 867 47.90 -10.58 22.76
C ILE A 867 49.33 -10.74 23.28
N ASP A 868 50.00 -9.61 23.57
CA ASP A 868 51.30 -9.61 24.20
C ASP A 868 51.16 -9.93 25.69
N MET A 869 51.70 -11.09 26.06
CA MET A 869 51.66 -11.62 27.44
C MET A 869 52.38 -10.73 28.44
N ALA A 870 53.56 -10.16 28.03
CA ALA A 870 54.36 -9.34 28.92
C ALA A 870 53.70 -7.98 29.23
N SER A 871 53.13 -7.32 28.17
CA SER A 871 52.47 -6.03 28.35
C SER A 871 51.13 -6.18 29.07
N ALA A 872 50.37 -7.27 28.85
CA ALA A 872 49.06 -7.51 29.49
C ALA A 872 49.19 -7.84 30.97
N LEU A 873 50.33 -8.40 31.44
CA LEU A 873 50.61 -8.70 32.86
C LEU A 873 51.25 -7.51 33.59
N LYS A 874 52.09 -6.68 32.90
CA LYS A 874 52.78 -5.49 33.47
C LYS A 874 51.86 -4.27 33.68
N ALA A 875 50.64 -4.25 33.16
CA ALA A 875 49.71 -3.09 33.19
C ALA A 875 49.15 -2.76 34.61
N ILE A 876 49.80 -3.13 35.68
CA ILE A 876 49.41 -2.87 37.11
C ILE A 876 50.57 -2.33 37.97
N GLU A 877 51.66 -1.88 37.44
CA GLU A 877 52.59 -1.09 38.25
C GLU A 877 52.45 0.41 38.02
#